data_feabadb65994115c51a77ff666a138d8
#
_entry.id   feabadb65994115c51a77ff666a138d8
#
_cell.length_a   1.000
_cell.length_b   1.000
_cell.length_c   1.000
_cell.angle_alpha   90.00
_cell.angle_beta   90.00
_cell.angle_gamma   90.00
#
_symmetry.space_group_name_H-M   'P 1'
#
loop_
_entity.id
_entity.type
_entity.pdbx_description
1 polymer ?
#
loop_
_entity_poly.entity_id
_entity_poly.type
_entity_poly.pdbx_seq_one_letter_code
_entity_poly.pdbx_strand_id
1 'polypeptide(L)'
;MDHFLFSGHFQQLEKKNNYLGGRKKNKAMAKKTVPVQTKKPLAKQASKNTTSIGKAPTQNSGWLTFALVALAITAACYLPSLSNGLVNWDDDPNITENPNLLLVGKGQPWGTTVSNIFDINKGAVIGNYNPLPILTFAIEKSISGGELGESFTRLIHTDNLLLHLLTVFFVIKLLLAMGFGNWGAFVGGLLFGIHPMRVESVAWATERKDVLFAVFFFAALVYYVKWIRKGERSEGRTATYMIVVVLAILSCFSKVQAVTLPLSMLVLDYWYRRPLGLKLIWEKIPFWLISGAIGLINLYTLKQQGSTTDDLTNFTTVDRLCIGAYSVCVYLYKLVAPYPMSPLYPYPKPLPVLVYVAPIAFAAMCFAVWRAWKSDNRIWVFGSLFFFFNIMFLLQILGAGQGFLADRFTYVPYFGFFAIIAWYYGRYALEDQWKNILRVVLGIFIVLYAAWTVKQISIWKNGDTLWSHVMLFEKKTNSLPYWNRGQYNRNNGNYESALRDYTQAVEIEPKNPDLLNSRGKTYFDMALSGKFKSKENEYLENALKDYTEALTKPKIKNKSKAEVLVNRGAAEGARNNHVQSIADITEGLKLDPTNKNGYFNRSIAYYSLQQYDNALADYKEYLKLDPNNANIWYESGMILRSMKRNDEAIKSLDEAIRLNPNFGLAYLERARARVQSRKVDEAELDYKKAQQMGLNKSELDQRILSAAQ
;
A
#
# COMPACT_ATOMS: atom_id res chain seq x y z
N MET A 1 -16.17 -22.87 -11.43
CA MET A 1 -15.29 -21.76 -11.84
C MET A 1 -14.43 -22.13 -13.06
N ASP A 2 -15.00 -22.96 -13.94
CA ASP A 2 -14.28 -23.65 -15.06
C ASP A 2 -14.61 -23.13 -16.44
N HIS A 3 -14.92 -21.85 -16.61
CA HIS A 3 -15.32 -21.36 -17.94
C HIS A 3 -14.90 -19.93 -18.29
N PHE A 4 -13.81 -19.40 -17.76
CA PHE A 4 -13.42 -18.05 -18.18
C PHE A 4 -11.91 -17.79 -18.22
N LEU A 5 -11.13 -18.69 -18.79
CA LEU A 5 -9.81 -18.36 -19.34
C LEU A 5 -9.39 -19.50 -20.29
N PHE A 6 -9.40 -19.28 -21.60
CA PHE A 6 -8.88 -20.17 -22.64
C PHE A 6 -9.72 -21.37 -23.12
N SER A 7 -10.97 -21.21 -23.49
CA SER A 7 -11.65 -22.21 -24.32
C SER A 7 -12.45 -21.59 -25.48
N GLY A 8 -11.80 -20.90 -26.38
CA GLY A 8 -12.55 -20.26 -27.49
C GLY A 8 -11.84 -20.02 -28.80
N HIS A 9 -10.61 -20.47 -29.01
CA HIS A 9 -9.96 -20.17 -30.34
C HIS A 9 -8.98 -21.22 -30.87
N PHE A 10 -8.94 -22.43 -30.36
CA PHE A 10 -8.02 -23.47 -30.90
C PHE A 10 -8.69 -24.67 -31.57
N GLN A 11 -10.00 -24.64 -31.82
CA GLN A 11 -10.69 -25.75 -32.52
C GLN A 11 -11.06 -25.50 -33.99
N GLN A 12 -10.49 -24.49 -34.63
CA GLN A 12 -10.78 -24.22 -36.05
C GLN A 12 -9.60 -24.36 -37.03
N LEU A 13 -8.48 -24.93 -36.63
CA LEU A 13 -7.33 -25.13 -37.52
C LEU A 13 -6.95 -26.59 -37.84
N GLU A 14 -7.75 -27.57 -37.43
CA GLU A 14 -7.48 -29.00 -37.73
C GLU A 14 -8.39 -29.65 -38.77
N LYS A 15 -9.12 -28.89 -39.58
CA LYS A 15 -9.92 -29.44 -40.70
C LYS A 15 -9.66 -28.73 -42.01
N LYS A 16 -8.42 -28.74 -42.48
CA LYS A 16 -8.13 -28.51 -43.91
C LYS A 16 -6.69 -28.93 -44.24
N ASN A 17 -6.41 -30.20 -44.32
CA ASN A 17 -5.33 -30.75 -45.14
C ASN A 17 -5.44 -32.27 -45.22
N ASN A 18 -6.44 -32.72 -45.93
CA ASN A 18 -6.45 -34.04 -46.57
C ASN A 18 -7.17 -33.85 -47.89
N TYR A 19 -6.42 -33.72 -48.92
CA TYR A 19 -6.72 -34.19 -50.29
C TYR A 19 -5.60 -33.66 -51.19
N LEU A 20 -4.75 -34.55 -51.65
CA LEU A 20 -4.34 -34.81 -53.04
C LEU A 20 -2.99 -35.51 -53.05
N GLY A 21 -3.10 -36.81 -53.18
CA GLY A 21 -1.99 -37.66 -53.64
C GLY A 21 -1.93 -37.69 -55.15
N GLY A 22 -0.76 -37.93 -55.67
CA GLY A 22 -0.70 -38.31 -57.10
C GLY A 22 0.64 -38.12 -57.79
N ARG A 23 1.47 -39.18 -57.74
CA ARG A 23 2.29 -39.72 -58.88
C ARG A 23 3.42 -38.89 -59.51
N LYS A 24 4.62 -39.43 -59.26
CA LYS A 24 5.69 -39.85 -60.22
C LYS A 24 5.96 -39.01 -61.47
N LYS A 25 7.24 -38.61 -61.69
CA LYS A 25 8.12 -39.21 -62.68
C LYS A 25 9.54 -38.65 -62.64
N ASN A 26 10.50 -39.55 -62.72
CA ASN A 26 11.93 -39.35 -62.98
C ASN A 26 12.19 -38.59 -64.28
N LYS A 27 13.22 -37.74 -64.31
CA LYS A 27 14.18 -37.69 -65.42
C LYS A 27 15.53 -37.12 -64.91
N ALA A 28 16.54 -37.91 -65.22
CA ALA A 28 17.95 -37.60 -65.05
C ALA A 28 18.46 -36.67 -66.18
N MET A 29 19.65 -36.13 -65.96
CA MET A 29 20.70 -35.54 -66.84
C MET A 29 20.86 -34.04 -66.60
N ALA A 30 22.01 -33.45 -66.24
CA ALA A 30 23.32 -33.61 -66.85
C ALA A 30 24.34 -32.80 -65.94
N LYS A 31 25.48 -33.36 -65.82
CA LYS A 31 26.66 -32.71 -65.22
C LYS A 31 27.12 -31.55 -66.08
N LYS A 32 27.31 -30.37 -65.43
CA LYS A 32 28.26 -29.34 -65.88
C LYS A 32 29.20 -29.00 -64.77
N THR A 33 30.44 -29.40 -64.91
CA THR A 33 31.60 -29.05 -64.14
C THR A 33 31.96 -27.59 -64.36
N VAL A 34 32.11 -26.85 -63.23
CA VAL A 34 32.72 -25.53 -63.20
C VAL A 34 33.87 -25.58 -62.16
N PRO A 35 35.01 -24.93 -62.42
CA PRO A 35 36.27 -25.30 -61.77
C PRO A 35 36.39 -24.81 -60.32
N VAL A 36 37.03 -25.64 -59.50
CA VAL A 36 37.40 -25.39 -58.12
C VAL A 36 38.46 -24.27 -58.06
N GLN A 37 38.08 -23.10 -57.56
CA GLN A 37 39.02 -22.12 -57.05
C GLN A 37 39.41 -22.50 -55.61
N THR A 38 40.61 -22.89 -55.41
CA THR A 38 41.29 -23.10 -54.11
C THR A 38 41.36 -21.81 -53.34
N LYS A 39 40.49 -21.66 -52.29
CA LYS A 39 40.66 -20.61 -51.29
C LYS A 39 41.78 -20.99 -50.32
N LYS A 40 42.85 -20.19 -50.30
CA LYS A 40 43.89 -20.21 -49.28
C LYS A 40 43.29 -20.14 -47.88
N PRO A 41 43.90 -20.78 -46.84
CA PRO A 41 43.42 -20.67 -45.46
C PRO A 41 43.68 -19.27 -44.92
N LEU A 42 42.61 -18.60 -44.47
CA LEU A 42 42.71 -17.35 -43.69
C LEU A 42 43.33 -17.67 -42.35
N ALA A 43 44.62 -17.35 -42.21
CA ALA A 43 45.35 -17.37 -41.00
C ALA A 43 44.69 -16.46 -39.94
N LYS A 44 44.67 -16.98 -38.72
CA LYS A 44 44.32 -16.33 -37.47
C LYS A 44 44.79 -14.88 -37.42
N GLN A 45 43.88 -13.94 -37.55
CA GLN A 45 44.01 -12.64 -36.93
C GLN A 45 43.16 -12.64 -35.65
N ALA A 46 43.74 -13.19 -34.60
CA ALA A 46 43.31 -12.87 -33.23
C ALA A 46 43.71 -11.44 -32.95
N SER A 47 42.91 -10.49 -33.40
CA SER A 47 43.03 -9.11 -32.99
C SER A 47 42.80 -9.03 -31.50
N LYS A 48 43.82 -8.65 -30.77
CA LYS A 48 43.79 -8.14 -29.41
C LYS A 48 42.84 -6.92 -29.35
N ASN A 49 41.54 -7.10 -29.29
CA ASN A 49 40.63 -6.06 -28.86
C ASN A 49 40.50 -6.14 -27.33
N THR A 50 41.52 -5.69 -26.64
CA THR A 50 41.35 -5.09 -25.31
C THR A 50 40.51 -3.81 -25.54
N THR A 51 39.21 -3.98 -25.57
CA THR A 51 38.29 -2.84 -25.46
C THR A 51 38.48 -2.24 -24.10
N SER A 52 39.31 -1.19 -24.04
CA SER A 52 39.24 -0.19 -22.97
C SER A 52 37.78 0.10 -22.65
N ILE A 53 37.46 0.21 -21.37
CA ILE A 53 36.18 0.75 -20.88
C ILE A 53 35.96 2.04 -21.66
N GLY A 54 35.08 2.00 -22.67
CA GLY A 54 34.94 3.04 -23.64
C GLY A 54 34.72 4.40 -22.99
N LYS A 55 35.42 5.43 -23.47
CA LYS A 55 35.11 6.83 -23.18
C LYS A 55 33.56 6.93 -23.24
N ALA A 56 32.97 7.56 -22.22
CA ALA A 56 31.52 7.82 -22.22
C ALA A 56 31.14 8.36 -23.60
N PRO A 57 30.12 7.81 -24.27
CA PRO A 57 29.63 8.44 -25.47
C PRO A 57 29.37 9.91 -25.12
N THR A 58 29.92 10.82 -25.88
CA THR A 58 29.67 12.27 -25.76
C THR A 58 28.14 12.39 -25.63
N GLN A 59 27.67 12.90 -24.50
CA GLN A 59 26.22 13.08 -24.27
C GLN A 59 25.74 13.96 -25.43
N ASN A 60 25.02 13.36 -26.40
CA ASN A 60 24.43 14.14 -27.47
C ASN A 60 23.56 15.22 -26.84
N SER A 61 23.85 16.49 -27.19
CA SER A 61 23.03 17.64 -26.84
C SER A 61 21.56 17.28 -27.21
N GLY A 62 20.65 17.32 -26.26
CA GLY A 62 19.23 17.02 -26.51
C GLY A 62 18.60 15.90 -25.67
N TRP A 63 19.35 15.10 -24.92
CA TRP A 63 18.77 14.08 -24.04
C TRP A 63 17.73 14.65 -23.05
N LEU A 64 17.95 15.90 -22.61
CA LEU A 64 17.05 16.59 -21.67
C LEU A 64 15.67 16.83 -22.29
N THR A 65 15.60 17.20 -23.57
CA THR A 65 14.32 17.35 -24.28
C THR A 65 13.54 16.02 -24.30
N PHE A 66 14.20 14.91 -24.61
CA PHE A 66 13.58 13.58 -24.56
C PHE A 66 13.09 13.23 -23.15
N ALA A 67 13.87 13.53 -22.14
CA ALA A 67 13.48 13.31 -20.75
C ALA A 67 12.26 14.17 -20.37
N LEU A 68 12.27 15.45 -20.68
CA LEU A 68 11.14 16.36 -20.40
C LEU A 68 9.85 15.92 -21.09
N VAL A 69 9.93 15.48 -22.35
CA VAL A 69 8.76 14.95 -23.08
C VAL A 69 8.22 13.68 -22.41
N ALA A 70 9.10 12.73 -22.02
CA ALA A 70 8.67 11.53 -21.30
C ALA A 70 8.00 11.85 -19.97
N LEU A 71 8.58 12.79 -19.21
CA LEU A 71 8.02 13.26 -17.93
C LEU A 71 6.67 13.96 -18.12
N ALA A 72 6.54 14.81 -19.15
CA ALA A 72 5.29 15.53 -19.44
C ALA A 72 4.16 14.56 -19.81
N ILE A 73 4.44 13.56 -20.68
CA ILE A 73 3.46 12.52 -21.05
C ILE A 73 3.07 11.71 -19.81
N THR A 74 4.06 11.30 -18.99
CA THR A 74 3.79 10.56 -17.75
C THR A 74 2.94 11.39 -16.79
N ALA A 75 3.30 12.66 -16.55
CA ALA A 75 2.53 13.57 -15.70
C ALA A 75 1.08 13.68 -16.19
N ALA A 76 0.88 13.92 -17.50
CA ALA A 76 -0.46 14.05 -18.07
C ALA A 76 -1.33 12.81 -17.84
N CYS A 77 -0.76 11.59 -17.91
CA CYS A 77 -1.49 10.36 -17.63
C CYS A 77 -1.95 10.26 -16.15
N TYR A 78 -1.17 10.81 -15.21
CA TYR A 78 -1.44 10.70 -13.79
C TYR A 78 -2.11 11.92 -13.15
N LEU A 79 -2.33 13.02 -13.86
CA LEU A 79 -3.07 14.19 -13.33
C LEU A 79 -4.42 13.80 -12.70
N PRO A 80 -5.21 12.84 -13.24
CA PRO A 80 -6.46 12.44 -12.60
C PRO A 80 -6.30 11.89 -11.17
N SER A 81 -5.14 11.32 -10.81
CA SER A 81 -4.91 10.80 -9.47
C SER A 81 -4.90 11.87 -8.37
N LEU A 82 -4.68 13.15 -8.73
CA LEU A 82 -4.66 14.27 -7.77
C LEU A 82 -6.02 14.53 -7.13
N SER A 83 -7.09 14.01 -7.72
CA SER A 83 -8.47 14.09 -7.19
C SER A 83 -8.93 12.82 -6.48
N ASN A 84 -8.05 11.82 -6.32
CA ASN A 84 -8.37 10.62 -5.59
C ASN A 84 -8.42 10.90 -4.08
N GLY A 85 -9.29 10.17 -3.38
CA GLY A 85 -9.34 10.13 -1.92
C GLY A 85 -8.44 9.03 -1.35
N LEU A 86 -8.55 8.83 -0.03
CA LEU A 86 -7.98 7.66 0.64
C LEU A 86 -8.91 6.46 0.47
N VAL A 87 -8.34 5.26 0.45
CA VAL A 87 -9.09 4.01 0.35
C VAL A 87 -8.98 3.24 1.65
N ASN A 88 -10.11 2.69 2.12
CA ASN A 88 -10.20 1.94 3.36
C ASN A 88 -9.57 0.54 3.21
N TRP A 89 -8.27 0.52 3.18
CA TRP A 89 -7.43 -0.67 3.16
C TRP A 89 -6.17 -0.35 3.99
N ASP A 90 -4.97 -0.41 3.38
CA ASP A 90 -3.74 -0.04 4.08
C ASP A 90 -3.65 1.46 4.40
N ASP A 91 -4.50 2.35 3.80
CA ASP A 91 -4.49 3.77 4.12
C ASP A 91 -4.96 4.03 5.56
N ASP A 92 -5.90 3.22 6.06
CA ASP A 92 -6.39 3.40 7.43
C ASP A 92 -5.26 3.21 8.47
N PRO A 93 -4.58 2.06 8.57
CA PRO A 93 -3.53 1.87 9.57
C PRO A 93 -2.26 2.68 9.30
N ASN A 94 -1.97 3.06 8.05
CA ASN A 94 -0.77 3.83 7.72
C ASN A 94 -0.98 5.35 7.84
N ILE A 95 -2.21 5.86 7.64
CA ILE A 95 -2.49 7.29 7.55
C ILE A 95 -3.57 7.72 8.54
N THR A 96 -4.83 7.26 8.38
CA THR A 96 -5.98 7.81 9.12
C THR A 96 -6.05 7.37 10.56
N GLU A 97 -5.57 6.16 10.88
CA GLU A 97 -5.57 5.58 12.22
C GLU A 97 -4.15 5.46 12.83
N ASN A 98 -3.11 5.94 12.13
CA ASN A 98 -1.73 5.81 12.59
C ASN A 98 -1.48 6.69 13.82
N PRO A 99 -1.12 6.12 14.99
CA PRO A 99 -0.90 6.88 16.22
C PRO A 99 0.16 7.96 16.08
N ASN A 100 1.21 7.71 15.25
CA ASN A 100 2.29 8.68 15.04
C ASN A 100 1.83 9.89 14.21
N LEU A 101 0.78 9.73 13.39
CA LEU A 101 0.21 10.80 12.59
C LEU A 101 -0.92 11.54 13.33
N LEU A 102 -1.73 10.83 14.12
CA LEU A 102 -2.88 11.43 14.80
C LEU A 102 -2.50 12.59 15.73
N LEU A 103 -1.29 12.57 16.29
CA LEU A 103 -0.80 13.59 17.22
C LEU A 103 -0.04 14.74 16.54
N VAL A 104 0.26 14.65 15.25
CA VAL A 104 0.88 15.74 14.47
C VAL A 104 -0.09 16.93 14.40
N GLY A 105 0.39 18.12 14.75
CA GLY A 105 -0.43 19.34 14.83
C GLY A 105 -1.24 19.50 16.12
N LYS A 106 -1.19 18.52 17.05
CA LYS A 106 -1.91 18.52 18.34
C LYS A 106 -1.00 18.73 19.55
N GLY A 107 0.06 19.51 19.39
CA GLY A 107 0.97 19.87 20.49
C GLY A 107 2.07 18.83 20.80
N GLN A 108 2.15 17.69 20.09
CA GLN A 108 3.25 16.74 20.27
C GLN A 108 4.54 17.31 19.68
N PRO A 109 5.67 17.31 20.42
CA PRO A 109 6.96 17.74 19.90
C PRO A 109 7.42 16.87 18.71
N TRP A 110 7.97 17.50 17.68
CA TRP A 110 8.48 16.80 16.49
C TRP A 110 9.53 15.74 16.81
N GLY A 111 10.42 16.00 17.78
CA GLY A 111 11.41 15.01 18.23
C GLY A 111 10.78 13.71 18.71
N THR A 112 9.66 13.79 19.44
CA THR A 112 8.90 12.61 19.88
C THR A 112 8.27 11.88 18.71
N THR A 113 7.65 12.60 17.77
CA THR A 113 7.06 12.02 16.56
C THR A 113 8.11 11.26 15.75
N VAL A 114 9.26 11.89 15.45
CA VAL A 114 10.36 11.26 14.71
C VAL A 114 10.90 10.05 15.47
N SER A 115 11.16 10.18 16.79
CA SER A 115 11.64 9.07 17.62
C SER A 115 10.70 7.87 17.57
N ASN A 116 9.38 8.09 17.65
CA ASN A 116 8.39 7.01 17.58
C ASN A 116 8.33 6.37 16.20
N ILE A 117 8.43 7.15 15.12
CA ILE A 117 8.42 6.64 13.73
C ILE A 117 9.64 5.73 13.48
N PHE A 118 10.80 6.07 14.03
CA PHE A 118 12.03 5.27 13.89
C PHE A 118 12.20 4.19 14.96
N ASP A 119 11.35 4.13 15.97
CA ASP A 119 11.31 3.02 16.93
C ASP A 119 10.71 1.78 16.27
N ILE A 120 11.42 0.66 16.33
CA ILE A 120 11.03 -0.58 15.64
C ILE A 120 9.65 -1.09 16.10
N ASN A 121 9.31 -0.89 17.38
CA ASN A 121 8.06 -1.39 17.95
C ASN A 121 6.87 -0.44 17.75
N LYS A 122 7.12 0.87 17.60
CA LYS A 122 6.09 1.90 17.47
C LYS A 122 5.88 2.35 16.01
N GLY A 123 6.92 2.27 15.19
CA GLY A 123 6.91 2.73 13.80
C GLY A 123 6.53 1.66 12.79
N ALA A 124 6.45 0.37 13.20
CA ALA A 124 6.00 -0.70 12.32
C ALA A 124 4.48 -0.68 12.18
N VAL A 125 3.99 -0.73 10.94
CA VAL A 125 2.56 -0.73 10.61
C VAL A 125 2.24 -2.00 9.82
N ILE A 126 1.24 -2.75 10.26
CA ILE A 126 0.82 -4.04 9.66
C ILE A 126 2.03 -4.99 9.44
N GLY A 127 2.93 -5.04 10.43
CA GLY A 127 4.13 -5.87 10.38
C GLY A 127 5.25 -5.36 9.48
N ASN A 128 5.10 -4.22 8.80
CA ASN A 128 6.12 -3.64 7.94
C ASN A 128 6.80 -2.44 8.62
N TYR A 129 8.13 -2.44 8.62
CA TYR A 129 8.93 -1.32 9.15
C TYR A 129 9.41 -0.43 8.00
N ASN A 130 8.64 0.62 7.71
CA ASN A 130 8.90 1.58 6.64
C ASN A 130 8.84 3.02 7.19
N PRO A 131 9.83 3.48 7.97
CA PRO A 131 9.76 4.75 8.68
C PRO A 131 9.72 5.98 7.77
N LEU A 132 10.38 5.98 6.62
CA LEU A 132 10.42 7.15 5.75
C LEU A 132 9.07 7.51 5.12
N PRO A 133 8.27 6.60 4.57
CA PRO A 133 6.90 6.92 4.14
C PRO A 133 6.05 7.55 5.25
N ILE A 134 6.08 7.00 6.47
CA ILE A 134 5.32 7.55 7.59
C ILE A 134 5.83 8.96 7.96
N LEU A 135 7.15 9.17 7.93
CA LEU A 135 7.73 10.51 8.15
C LEU A 135 7.26 11.52 7.09
N THR A 136 7.21 11.12 5.81
CA THR A 136 6.69 12.01 4.75
C THR A 136 5.24 12.38 4.99
N PHE A 137 4.37 11.41 5.37
CA PHE A 137 2.97 11.69 5.72
C PHE A 137 2.86 12.63 6.94
N ALA A 138 3.73 12.49 7.95
CA ALA A 138 3.75 13.39 9.10
C ALA A 138 4.11 14.83 8.69
N ILE A 139 5.09 15.00 7.80
CA ILE A 139 5.49 16.30 7.26
C ILE A 139 4.34 16.92 6.46
N GLU A 140 3.75 16.17 5.53
CA GLU A 140 2.63 16.61 4.69
C GLU A 140 1.42 17.00 5.54
N LYS A 141 1.10 16.23 6.58
CA LYS A 141 0.04 16.56 7.51
C LYS A 141 0.32 17.88 8.24
N SER A 142 1.55 18.10 8.67
CA SER A 142 1.94 19.36 9.32
C SER A 142 1.79 20.56 8.37
N ILE A 143 2.19 20.39 7.11
CA ILE A 143 2.08 21.45 6.08
C ILE A 143 0.61 21.76 5.76
N SER A 144 -0.26 20.75 5.77
CA SER A 144 -1.70 20.91 5.49
C SER A 144 -2.51 21.43 6.68
N GLY A 145 -1.88 21.87 7.78
CA GLY A 145 -2.54 22.42 8.95
C GLY A 145 -2.89 21.43 10.04
N GLY A 146 -2.36 20.21 9.97
CA GLY A 146 -2.54 19.18 11.01
C GLY A 146 -3.82 18.35 10.90
N GLU A 147 -4.67 18.61 9.92
CA GLU A 147 -5.92 17.89 9.69
C GLU A 147 -5.82 16.88 8.54
N LEU A 148 -6.65 15.82 8.61
CA LEU A 148 -6.75 14.76 7.58
C LEU A 148 -7.83 15.16 6.53
N GLY A 149 -7.70 16.35 5.95
CA GLY A 149 -8.67 16.90 5.00
C GLY A 149 -8.27 16.71 3.52
N GLU A 150 -9.06 17.33 2.63
CA GLU A 150 -8.84 17.30 1.18
C GLU A 150 -7.46 17.85 0.78
N SER A 151 -7.00 18.92 1.44
CA SER A 151 -5.68 19.53 1.20
C SER A 151 -4.54 18.53 1.46
N PHE A 152 -4.62 17.79 2.57
CA PHE A 152 -3.66 16.76 2.92
C PHE A 152 -3.66 15.61 1.90
N THR A 153 -4.84 15.11 1.54
CA THR A 153 -4.99 14.01 0.57
C THR A 153 -4.45 14.40 -0.81
N ARG A 154 -4.74 15.61 -1.27
CA ARG A 154 -4.21 16.14 -2.54
C ARG A 154 -2.70 16.28 -2.50
N LEU A 155 -2.11 16.69 -1.38
CA LEU A 155 -0.66 16.79 -1.21
C LEU A 155 0.00 15.40 -1.31
N ILE A 156 -0.57 14.38 -0.66
CA ILE A 156 -0.10 12.99 -0.76
C ILE A 156 -0.03 12.53 -2.21
N HIS A 157 -1.11 12.68 -2.97
CA HIS A 157 -1.14 12.23 -4.37
C HIS A 157 -0.20 13.06 -5.26
N THR A 158 -0.04 14.35 -4.98
CA THR A 158 0.93 15.22 -5.69
C THR A 158 2.34 14.71 -5.47
N ASP A 159 2.71 14.41 -4.23
CA ASP A 159 4.05 13.92 -3.90
C ASP A 159 4.31 12.52 -4.46
N ASN A 160 3.30 11.62 -4.48
CA ASN A 160 3.42 10.33 -5.15
C ASN A 160 3.72 10.52 -6.64
N LEU A 161 3.03 11.43 -7.31
CA LEU A 161 3.28 11.74 -8.73
C LEU A 161 4.68 12.32 -8.93
N LEU A 162 5.10 13.29 -8.10
CA LEU A 162 6.45 13.88 -8.20
C LEU A 162 7.55 12.83 -7.99
N LEU A 163 7.40 11.94 -7.02
CA LEU A 163 8.33 10.83 -6.79
C LEU A 163 8.34 9.85 -7.96
N HIS A 164 7.19 9.57 -8.57
CA HIS A 164 7.14 8.75 -9.78
C HIS A 164 7.87 9.40 -10.96
N LEU A 165 7.65 10.68 -11.19
CA LEU A 165 8.36 11.44 -12.23
C LEU A 165 9.87 11.47 -11.96
N LEU A 166 10.30 11.64 -10.72
CA LEU A 166 11.71 11.58 -10.34
C LEU A 166 12.30 10.16 -10.56
N THR A 167 11.50 9.11 -10.31
CA THR A 167 11.89 7.73 -10.64
C THR A 167 12.10 7.57 -12.15
N VAL A 168 11.15 8.01 -12.97
CA VAL A 168 11.26 7.99 -14.44
C VAL A 168 12.52 8.74 -14.91
N PHE A 169 12.80 9.89 -14.32
CA PHE A 169 14.03 10.63 -14.60
C PHE A 169 15.30 9.81 -14.30
N PHE A 170 15.38 9.15 -13.14
CA PHE A 170 16.54 8.32 -12.81
C PHE A 170 16.61 7.05 -13.67
N VAL A 171 15.50 6.48 -14.08
CA VAL A 171 15.44 5.37 -15.08
C VAL A 171 16.07 5.82 -16.40
N ILE A 172 15.68 6.99 -16.93
CA ILE A 172 16.29 7.57 -18.14
C ILE A 172 17.78 7.81 -17.93
N LYS A 173 18.19 8.39 -16.80
CA LYS A 173 19.61 8.62 -16.47
C LYS A 173 20.41 7.32 -16.38
N LEU A 174 19.82 6.25 -15.85
CA LEU A 174 20.47 4.95 -15.78
C LEU A 174 20.67 4.35 -17.17
N LEU A 175 19.63 4.39 -18.04
CA LEU A 175 19.73 3.90 -19.41
C LEU A 175 20.78 4.68 -20.21
N LEU A 176 20.81 6.00 -20.10
CA LEU A 176 21.88 6.83 -20.70
C LEU A 176 23.26 6.47 -20.13
N ALA A 177 23.34 6.28 -18.83
CA ALA A 177 24.59 5.85 -18.19
C ALA A 177 25.02 4.46 -18.65
N MET A 178 24.11 3.55 -18.98
CA MET A 178 24.42 2.24 -19.56
C MET A 178 24.81 2.28 -21.03
N GLY A 179 24.78 3.45 -21.66
CA GLY A 179 25.19 3.63 -23.06
C GLY A 179 24.05 3.49 -24.09
N PHE A 180 22.81 3.55 -23.64
CA PHE A 180 21.64 3.62 -24.52
C PHE A 180 21.58 5.02 -25.16
N GLY A 181 21.24 5.11 -26.43
CA GLY A 181 21.05 6.39 -27.11
C GLY A 181 19.81 7.13 -26.57
N ASN A 182 19.66 8.42 -26.94
CA ASN A 182 18.55 9.25 -26.50
C ASN A 182 17.18 8.64 -26.75
N TRP A 183 16.95 8.05 -27.93
CA TRP A 183 15.71 7.35 -28.28
C TRP A 183 15.45 6.11 -27.41
N GLY A 184 16.50 5.29 -27.18
CA GLY A 184 16.36 4.12 -26.33
C GLY A 184 16.02 4.52 -24.90
N ALA A 185 16.74 5.50 -24.33
CA ALA A 185 16.49 5.99 -22.98
C ALA A 185 15.10 6.64 -22.83
N PHE A 186 14.65 7.38 -23.85
CA PHE A 186 13.30 7.93 -23.93
C PHE A 186 12.22 6.83 -23.85
N VAL A 187 12.32 5.85 -24.76
CA VAL A 187 11.31 4.77 -24.83
C VAL A 187 11.28 3.94 -23.55
N GLY A 188 12.45 3.56 -23.02
CA GLY A 188 12.51 2.80 -21.78
C GLY A 188 11.96 3.57 -20.58
N GLY A 189 12.27 4.86 -20.47
CA GLY A 189 11.73 5.74 -19.43
C GLY A 189 10.23 6.00 -19.59
N LEU A 190 9.76 6.24 -20.81
CA LEU A 190 8.36 6.49 -21.09
C LEU A 190 7.51 5.24 -20.81
N LEU A 191 7.92 4.06 -21.30
CA LEU A 191 7.22 2.80 -21.02
C LEU A 191 7.20 2.50 -19.51
N PHE A 192 8.31 2.76 -18.80
CA PHE A 192 8.33 2.65 -17.35
C PHE A 192 7.30 3.59 -16.71
N GLY A 193 7.20 4.84 -17.20
CA GLY A 193 6.32 5.85 -16.62
C GLY A 193 4.84 5.59 -16.84
N ILE A 194 4.44 5.22 -18.06
CA ILE A 194 3.01 5.14 -18.44
C ILE A 194 2.43 3.73 -18.42
N HIS A 195 3.20 2.70 -18.07
CA HIS A 195 2.68 1.33 -18.08
C HIS A 195 1.57 1.16 -17.03
N PRO A 196 0.40 0.58 -17.35
CA PRO A 196 -0.73 0.49 -16.42
C PRO A 196 -0.41 -0.19 -15.08
N MET A 197 0.53 -1.14 -15.07
CA MET A 197 1.03 -1.80 -13.85
C MET A 197 1.74 -0.86 -12.86
N ARG A 198 1.88 0.45 -13.17
CA ARG A 198 2.41 1.48 -12.24
C ARG A 198 1.33 2.12 -11.39
N VAL A 199 0.06 2.04 -11.85
CA VAL A 199 -1.06 2.79 -11.27
C VAL A 199 -1.23 2.47 -9.79
N GLU A 200 -1.15 1.21 -9.39
CA GLU A 200 -1.27 0.79 -8.00
C GLU A 200 -0.22 1.48 -7.11
N SER A 201 1.04 1.55 -7.55
CA SER A 201 2.13 2.19 -6.82
C SER A 201 2.05 3.72 -6.76
N VAL A 202 1.37 4.37 -7.71
CA VAL A 202 1.34 5.85 -7.83
C VAL A 202 0.02 6.44 -7.31
N ALA A 203 -1.11 5.82 -7.68
CA ALA A 203 -2.44 6.34 -7.37
C ALA A 203 -2.95 5.93 -5.98
N TRP A 204 -2.41 4.87 -5.37
CA TRP A 204 -2.73 4.48 -4.00
C TRP A 204 -1.84 5.25 -3.02
N ALA A 205 -2.45 5.96 -2.07
CA ALA A 205 -1.74 6.84 -1.13
C ALA A 205 -0.65 6.12 -0.34
N THR A 206 -0.96 4.99 0.27
CA THR A 206 -0.03 4.19 1.10
C THR A 206 1.12 3.57 0.29
N GLU A 207 0.96 3.34 -1.02
CA GLU A 207 2.06 2.85 -1.84
C GLU A 207 3.11 3.94 -2.16
N ARG A 208 3.07 5.06 -1.43
CA ARG A 208 4.20 5.98 -1.27
C ARG A 208 5.51 5.22 -1.10
N LYS A 209 5.46 4.13 -0.34
CA LYS A 209 6.61 3.24 -0.11
C LYS A 209 7.25 2.76 -1.41
N ASP A 210 6.45 2.51 -2.49
CA ASP A 210 6.97 2.04 -3.78
C ASP A 210 7.70 3.13 -4.56
N VAL A 211 7.07 4.29 -4.70
CA VAL A 211 7.66 5.39 -5.47
C VAL A 211 8.87 5.98 -4.74
N LEU A 212 8.83 6.05 -3.42
CA LEU A 212 9.91 6.59 -2.60
C LEU A 212 11.16 5.68 -2.61
N PHE A 213 10.98 4.36 -2.39
CA PHE A 213 12.13 3.46 -2.43
C PHE A 213 12.75 3.42 -3.82
N ALA A 214 11.95 3.45 -4.89
CA ALA A 214 12.43 3.39 -6.25
C ALA A 214 13.26 4.62 -6.65
N VAL A 215 12.89 5.82 -6.20
CA VAL A 215 13.72 7.03 -6.38
C VAL A 215 15.13 6.78 -5.86
N PHE A 216 15.24 6.35 -4.60
CA PHE A 216 16.54 6.10 -3.98
C PHE A 216 17.28 4.92 -4.61
N PHE A 217 16.54 3.88 -4.99
CA PHE A 217 17.07 2.68 -5.63
C PHE A 217 17.70 3.00 -6.99
N PHE A 218 16.97 3.66 -7.88
CA PHE A 218 17.49 4.03 -9.21
C PHE A 218 18.56 5.13 -9.12
N ALA A 219 18.43 6.08 -8.21
CA ALA A 219 19.48 7.04 -7.92
C ALA A 219 20.77 6.33 -7.47
N ALA A 220 20.68 5.37 -6.54
CA ALA A 220 21.81 4.56 -6.10
C ALA A 220 22.48 3.83 -7.27
N LEU A 221 21.71 3.23 -8.19
CA LEU A 221 22.25 2.56 -9.37
C LEU A 221 22.94 3.55 -10.34
N VAL A 222 22.38 4.75 -10.54
CA VAL A 222 23.02 5.80 -11.36
C VAL A 222 24.36 6.22 -10.76
N TYR A 223 24.42 6.49 -9.44
CA TYR A 223 25.65 6.87 -8.77
C TYR A 223 26.63 5.70 -8.68
N TYR A 224 26.14 4.47 -8.57
CA TYR A 224 26.98 3.26 -8.63
C TYR A 224 27.66 3.13 -9.99
N VAL A 225 26.94 3.34 -11.10
CA VAL A 225 27.53 3.39 -12.44
C VAL A 225 28.57 4.51 -12.57
N LYS A 226 28.27 5.68 -12.01
CA LYS A 226 29.23 6.80 -11.97
C LYS A 226 30.50 6.40 -11.18
N TRP A 227 30.34 5.70 -10.06
CA TRP A 227 31.45 5.19 -9.26
C TRP A 227 32.29 4.13 -9.99
N ILE A 228 31.65 3.17 -10.69
CA ILE A 228 32.36 2.17 -11.51
C ILE A 228 33.23 2.83 -12.58
N ARG A 229 32.73 3.92 -13.20
CA ARG A 229 33.43 4.61 -14.28
C ARG A 229 34.58 5.51 -13.81
N LYS A 230 34.61 5.88 -12.54
CA LYS A 230 35.73 6.61 -11.96
C LYS A 230 36.93 5.67 -11.76
N GLY A 231 38.10 6.11 -12.20
CA GLY A 231 39.37 5.41 -11.93
C GLY A 231 39.62 5.24 -10.42
N GLU A 232 40.37 4.23 -10.03
CA GLU A 232 40.60 3.91 -8.60
C GLU A 232 41.23 5.06 -7.81
N ARG A 233 42.04 5.88 -8.43
CA ARG A 233 42.68 7.08 -7.84
C ARG A 233 41.96 8.38 -8.15
N SER A 234 40.75 8.34 -8.71
CA SER A 234 40.02 9.53 -9.10
C SER A 234 39.49 10.26 -7.88
N GLU A 235 39.68 11.59 -7.88
CA GLU A 235 39.14 12.49 -6.85
C GLU A 235 37.59 12.31 -6.73
N GLY A 236 37.11 12.32 -5.50
CA GLY A 236 35.69 12.20 -5.20
C GLY A 236 35.09 10.82 -5.49
N ARG A 237 35.87 9.76 -5.71
CA ARG A 237 35.40 8.38 -5.87
C ARG A 237 34.74 7.87 -4.58
N THR A 238 35.41 8.09 -3.44
CA THR A 238 34.91 7.73 -2.12
C THR A 238 33.60 8.46 -1.80
N ALA A 239 33.54 9.76 -2.04
CA ALA A 239 32.31 10.55 -1.86
C ALA A 239 31.16 10.00 -2.71
N THR A 240 31.42 9.62 -3.98
CA THR A 240 30.41 9.00 -4.84
C THR A 240 29.94 7.67 -4.26
N TYR A 241 30.82 6.86 -3.69
CA TYR A 241 30.45 5.60 -3.04
C TYR A 241 29.60 5.82 -1.78
N MET A 242 29.97 6.80 -0.94
CA MET A 242 29.18 7.16 0.24
C MET A 242 27.77 7.64 -0.11
N ILE A 243 27.61 8.38 -1.23
CA ILE A 243 26.28 8.74 -1.75
C ILE A 243 25.47 7.46 -2.07
N VAL A 244 26.08 6.44 -2.68
CA VAL A 244 25.39 5.17 -2.95
C VAL A 244 24.96 4.49 -1.67
N VAL A 245 25.81 4.48 -0.62
CA VAL A 245 25.48 3.89 0.69
C VAL A 245 24.31 4.62 1.35
N VAL A 246 24.32 5.97 1.36
CA VAL A 246 23.20 6.75 1.93
C VAL A 246 21.90 6.49 1.16
N LEU A 247 21.94 6.48 -0.17
CA LEU A 247 20.77 6.18 -0.99
C LEU A 247 20.24 4.76 -0.76
N ALA A 248 21.13 3.77 -0.51
CA ALA A 248 20.74 2.42 -0.17
C ALA A 248 20.00 2.35 1.18
N ILE A 249 20.50 3.06 2.21
CA ILE A 249 19.82 3.16 3.52
C ILE A 249 18.44 3.81 3.36
N LEU A 250 18.34 4.94 2.65
CA LEU A 250 17.07 5.62 2.42
C LEU A 250 16.10 4.74 1.63
N SER A 251 16.58 3.99 0.64
CA SER A 251 15.77 3.04 -0.11
C SER A 251 15.21 1.93 0.80
N CYS A 252 16.05 1.34 1.65
CA CYS A 252 15.67 0.27 2.59
C CYS A 252 14.70 0.77 3.68
N PHE A 253 14.84 2.01 4.15
CA PHE A 253 13.89 2.63 5.10
C PHE A 253 12.56 3.03 4.46
N SER A 254 12.52 3.09 3.13
CA SER A 254 11.28 3.33 2.37
C SER A 254 10.48 2.05 2.16
N LYS A 255 11.14 0.94 1.78
CA LYS A 255 10.50 -0.37 1.58
C LYS A 255 11.52 -1.50 1.66
N VAL A 256 11.17 -2.58 2.35
CA VAL A 256 12.04 -3.76 2.50
C VAL A 256 12.46 -4.38 1.16
N GLN A 257 11.69 -4.22 0.10
CA GLN A 257 12.03 -4.68 -1.25
C GLN A 257 13.40 -4.17 -1.74
N ALA A 258 13.88 -3.05 -1.22
CA ALA A 258 15.20 -2.50 -1.54
C ALA A 258 16.39 -3.40 -1.15
N VAL A 259 16.19 -4.46 -0.36
CA VAL A 259 17.22 -5.47 -0.02
C VAL A 259 17.81 -6.14 -1.26
N THR A 260 17.15 -6.04 -2.42
CA THR A 260 17.62 -6.54 -3.72
C THR A 260 18.66 -5.65 -4.41
N LEU A 261 18.94 -4.46 -3.87
CA LEU A 261 19.87 -3.50 -4.46
C LEU A 261 21.28 -4.08 -4.75
N PRO A 262 21.93 -4.82 -3.82
CA PRO A 262 23.24 -5.40 -4.10
C PRO A 262 23.21 -6.44 -5.23
N LEU A 263 22.12 -7.17 -5.42
CA LEU A 263 21.93 -8.07 -6.56
C LEU A 263 21.84 -7.29 -7.88
N SER A 264 21.08 -6.20 -7.88
CA SER A 264 20.98 -5.30 -9.04
C SER A 264 22.31 -4.64 -9.40
N MET A 265 23.16 -4.33 -8.41
CA MET A 265 24.53 -3.87 -8.63
C MET A 265 25.40 -4.95 -9.29
N LEU A 266 25.28 -6.21 -8.91
CA LEU A 266 25.99 -7.32 -9.57
C LEU A 266 25.56 -7.49 -11.02
N VAL A 267 24.27 -7.30 -11.32
CA VAL A 267 23.77 -7.33 -12.71
C VAL A 267 24.34 -6.18 -13.53
N LEU A 268 24.53 -4.99 -12.94
CA LEU A 268 25.26 -3.88 -13.58
C LEU A 268 26.75 -4.19 -13.78
N ASP A 269 27.41 -4.84 -12.81
CA ASP A 269 28.80 -5.26 -12.98
C ASP A 269 28.94 -6.22 -14.18
N TYR A 270 28.03 -7.16 -14.34
CA TYR A 270 27.98 -8.04 -15.51
C TYR A 270 27.79 -7.22 -16.80
N TRP A 271 26.89 -6.24 -16.82
CA TRP A 271 26.71 -5.33 -17.98
C TRP A 271 28.02 -4.65 -18.38
N TYR A 272 28.77 -4.14 -17.38
CA TYR A 272 30.05 -3.42 -17.58
C TYR A 272 31.26 -4.33 -17.75
N ARG A 273 31.10 -5.64 -17.89
CA ARG A 273 32.19 -6.62 -18.06
C ARG A 273 33.22 -6.58 -16.93
N ARG A 274 32.81 -6.24 -15.72
CA ARG A 274 33.72 -6.30 -14.58
C ARG A 274 34.07 -7.78 -14.29
N PRO A 275 35.37 -8.10 -14.07
CA PRO A 275 35.77 -9.48 -13.85
C PRO A 275 35.12 -10.01 -12.57
N LEU A 276 34.50 -11.19 -12.67
CA LEU A 276 33.92 -11.88 -11.51
C LEU A 276 35.05 -12.30 -10.57
N GLY A 277 34.98 -11.85 -9.31
CA GLY A 277 35.98 -12.17 -8.29
C GLY A 277 35.57 -11.61 -6.94
N LEU A 278 36.32 -11.98 -5.90
CA LEU A 278 36.07 -11.58 -4.51
C LEU A 278 35.95 -10.05 -4.33
N LYS A 279 36.68 -9.28 -5.13
CA LYS A 279 36.62 -7.81 -5.10
C LYS A 279 35.20 -7.30 -5.30
N LEU A 280 34.41 -7.89 -6.21
CA LEU A 280 32.99 -7.48 -6.42
C LEU A 280 32.14 -7.74 -5.20
N ILE A 281 32.41 -8.81 -4.46
CA ILE A 281 31.70 -9.16 -3.22
C ILE A 281 32.06 -8.15 -2.12
N TRP A 282 33.38 -7.92 -1.91
CA TRP A 282 33.88 -6.98 -0.89
C TRP A 282 33.35 -5.56 -1.08
N GLU A 283 33.29 -5.08 -2.31
CA GLU A 283 32.72 -3.77 -2.63
C GLU A 283 31.24 -3.62 -2.25
N LYS A 284 30.53 -4.72 -2.05
CA LYS A 284 29.10 -4.74 -1.74
C LYS A 284 28.78 -5.15 -0.30
N ILE A 285 29.79 -5.41 0.53
CA ILE A 285 29.56 -5.78 1.94
C ILE A 285 28.66 -4.78 2.67
N PRO A 286 28.86 -3.45 2.60
CA PRO A 286 27.98 -2.50 3.28
C PRO A 286 26.52 -2.68 2.87
N PHE A 287 26.26 -2.92 1.58
CA PHE A 287 24.91 -3.10 1.06
C PHE A 287 24.28 -4.42 1.50
N TRP A 288 25.07 -5.51 1.57
CA TRP A 288 24.61 -6.81 2.11
C TRP A 288 24.27 -6.69 3.60
N LEU A 289 25.07 -5.95 4.38
CA LEU A 289 24.82 -5.73 5.80
C LEU A 289 23.56 -4.90 6.02
N ILE A 290 23.37 -3.81 5.26
CA ILE A 290 22.15 -2.98 5.31
C ILE A 290 20.93 -3.82 4.95
N SER A 291 21.00 -4.57 3.83
CA SER A 291 19.91 -5.44 3.37
C SER A 291 19.55 -6.51 4.39
N GLY A 292 20.58 -7.17 4.99
CA GLY A 292 20.41 -8.19 6.01
C GLY A 292 19.75 -7.63 7.28
N ALA A 293 20.23 -6.49 7.77
CA ALA A 293 19.69 -5.85 8.96
C ALA A 293 18.21 -5.46 8.78
N ILE A 294 17.87 -4.79 7.67
CA ILE A 294 16.49 -4.39 7.38
C ILE A 294 15.58 -5.60 7.13
N GLY A 295 16.08 -6.64 6.44
CA GLY A 295 15.35 -7.89 6.27
C GLY A 295 15.00 -8.55 7.61
N LEU A 296 15.97 -8.63 8.54
CA LEU A 296 15.75 -9.18 9.89
C LEU A 296 14.76 -8.34 10.72
N ILE A 297 14.86 -7.01 10.66
CA ILE A 297 13.91 -6.12 11.34
C ILE A 297 12.49 -6.37 10.82
N ASN A 298 12.29 -6.45 9.51
CA ASN A 298 10.96 -6.71 8.94
C ASN A 298 10.43 -8.10 9.29
N LEU A 299 11.26 -9.14 9.34
CA LEU A 299 10.84 -10.47 9.81
C LEU A 299 10.42 -10.45 11.28
N TYR A 300 11.14 -9.70 12.12
CA TYR A 300 10.81 -9.51 13.53
C TYR A 300 9.46 -8.80 13.70
N THR A 301 9.25 -7.67 13.03
CA THR A 301 8.00 -6.89 13.14
C THR A 301 6.79 -7.65 12.57
N LEU A 302 6.97 -8.39 11.48
CA LEU A 302 5.94 -9.24 10.88
C LEU A 302 5.48 -10.33 11.86
N LYS A 303 6.42 -10.97 12.55
CA LYS A 303 6.13 -11.98 13.58
C LYS A 303 5.43 -11.39 14.80
N GLN A 304 5.88 -10.23 15.27
CA GLN A 304 5.32 -9.53 16.43
C GLN A 304 3.84 -9.15 16.24
N GLN A 305 3.48 -8.69 15.05
CA GLN A 305 2.13 -8.24 14.75
C GLN A 305 1.21 -9.36 14.22
N GLY A 306 1.69 -10.62 14.17
CA GLY A 306 0.91 -11.76 13.73
C GLY A 306 0.41 -11.65 12.28
N SER A 307 1.11 -10.86 11.46
CA SER A 307 0.72 -10.60 10.06
C SER A 307 1.11 -11.72 9.08
N THR A 308 1.53 -12.89 9.59
CA THR A 308 1.73 -14.09 8.78
C THR A 308 0.38 -14.68 8.44
N THR A 309 0.06 -14.76 7.15
CA THR A 309 -1.23 -15.29 6.69
C THR A 309 -1.34 -16.80 6.89
N ASP A 310 -2.39 -17.24 7.58
CA ASP A 310 -2.74 -18.67 7.74
C ASP A 310 -3.07 -19.34 6.39
N ASP A 311 -3.36 -18.55 5.35
CA ASP A 311 -3.71 -19.06 4.02
C ASP A 311 -2.63 -19.93 3.36
N LEU A 312 -1.37 -19.71 3.71
CA LEU A 312 -0.26 -20.51 3.18
C LEU A 312 -0.07 -21.85 3.89
N THR A 313 -0.61 -22.03 5.07
CA THR A 313 -0.58 -23.32 5.76
C THR A 313 -1.36 -24.40 4.97
N ASN A 314 -2.27 -23.96 4.08
CA ASN A 314 -3.07 -24.84 3.22
C ASN A 314 -2.33 -25.30 1.95
N PHE A 315 -1.12 -24.78 1.66
CA PHE A 315 -0.36 -25.15 0.47
C PHE A 315 0.95 -25.85 0.83
N THR A 316 1.26 -26.94 0.12
CA THR A 316 2.53 -27.65 0.26
C THR A 316 3.69 -26.77 -0.27
N THR A 317 4.93 -27.11 0.07
CA THR A 317 6.11 -26.42 -0.49
C THR A 317 6.14 -26.50 -2.02
N VAL A 318 5.69 -27.64 -2.59
CA VAL A 318 5.60 -27.82 -4.04
C VAL A 318 4.58 -26.87 -4.64
N ASP A 319 3.39 -26.76 -4.04
CA ASP A 319 2.37 -25.82 -4.49
C ASP A 319 2.90 -24.38 -4.52
N ARG A 320 3.60 -23.96 -3.47
CA ARG A 320 4.18 -22.60 -3.38
C ARG A 320 5.23 -22.34 -4.47
N LEU A 321 6.08 -23.30 -4.77
CA LEU A 321 7.04 -23.19 -5.86
C LEU A 321 6.35 -23.10 -7.22
N CYS A 322 5.30 -23.89 -7.44
CA CYS A 322 4.47 -23.84 -8.64
C CYS A 322 3.73 -22.50 -8.77
N ILE A 323 3.16 -21.98 -7.68
CA ILE A 323 2.53 -20.65 -7.63
C ILE A 323 3.55 -19.56 -7.97
N GLY A 324 4.78 -19.64 -7.43
CA GLY A 324 5.85 -18.70 -7.76
C GLY A 324 6.20 -18.70 -9.26
N ALA A 325 6.35 -19.88 -9.85
CA ALA A 325 6.61 -20.02 -11.29
C ALA A 325 5.43 -19.50 -12.13
N TYR A 326 4.19 -19.80 -11.72
CA TYR A 326 2.98 -19.28 -12.36
C TYR A 326 2.92 -17.76 -12.30
N SER A 327 3.24 -17.17 -11.14
CA SER A 327 3.27 -15.72 -10.95
C SER A 327 4.24 -15.04 -11.92
N VAL A 328 5.43 -15.62 -12.14
CA VAL A 328 6.38 -15.11 -13.15
C VAL A 328 5.77 -15.12 -14.55
N CYS A 329 5.10 -16.20 -14.95
CA CYS A 329 4.44 -16.28 -16.25
C CYS A 329 3.34 -15.23 -16.40
N VAL A 330 2.53 -15.01 -15.34
CA VAL A 330 1.48 -13.98 -15.35
C VAL A 330 2.07 -12.58 -15.45
N TYR A 331 3.16 -12.28 -14.73
CA TYR A 331 3.81 -10.98 -14.87
C TYR A 331 4.38 -10.74 -16.27
N LEU A 332 4.95 -11.76 -16.91
CA LEU A 332 5.40 -11.63 -18.31
C LEU A 332 4.25 -11.42 -19.29
N TYR A 333 3.12 -12.07 -19.08
CA TYR A 333 1.91 -11.80 -19.84
C TYR A 333 1.45 -10.35 -19.65
N LYS A 334 1.36 -9.89 -18.40
CA LYS A 334 0.91 -8.53 -18.04
C LYS A 334 1.88 -7.43 -18.48
N LEU A 335 3.14 -7.74 -18.75
CA LEU A 335 4.08 -6.79 -19.35
C LEU A 335 3.61 -6.30 -20.73
N VAL A 336 2.90 -7.13 -21.48
CA VAL A 336 2.43 -6.80 -22.83
C VAL A 336 0.93 -6.51 -22.82
N ALA A 337 0.15 -7.31 -22.12
CA ALA A 337 -1.30 -7.21 -22.04
C ALA A 337 -1.73 -7.13 -20.54
N PRO A 338 -1.72 -5.94 -19.93
CA PRO A 338 -2.02 -5.77 -18.51
C PRO A 338 -3.52 -5.91 -18.21
N TYR A 339 -4.07 -7.11 -18.48
CA TYR A 339 -5.47 -7.45 -18.22
C TYR A 339 -5.62 -8.93 -17.84
N PRO A 340 -6.49 -9.27 -16.88
CA PRO A 340 -7.19 -8.36 -15.98
C PRO A 340 -6.25 -7.72 -14.95
N MET A 341 -6.59 -6.50 -14.51
CA MET A 341 -5.91 -5.82 -13.38
C MET A 341 -6.87 -5.74 -12.21
N SER A 342 -6.41 -6.18 -11.05
CA SER A 342 -7.18 -6.12 -9.80
C SER A 342 -6.27 -5.72 -8.65
N PRO A 343 -6.72 -4.91 -7.71
CA PRO A 343 -5.98 -4.64 -6.47
C PRO A 343 -5.72 -5.90 -5.63
N LEU A 344 -6.57 -6.91 -5.73
CA LEU A 344 -6.48 -8.16 -4.99
C LEU A 344 -6.51 -9.36 -5.95
N TYR A 345 -5.56 -10.28 -5.76
CA TYR A 345 -5.48 -11.57 -6.47
C TYR A 345 -5.44 -12.70 -5.42
N PRO A 346 -6.58 -13.16 -4.93
CA PRO A 346 -6.62 -14.19 -3.90
C PRO A 346 -6.08 -15.53 -4.43
N TYR A 347 -5.59 -16.35 -3.52
CA TYR A 347 -5.13 -17.69 -3.88
C TYR A 347 -6.31 -18.52 -4.40
N PRO A 348 -6.24 -19.05 -5.66
CA PRO A 348 -7.31 -19.86 -6.20
C PRO A 348 -7.42 -21.18 -5.43
N LYS A 349 -8.65 -21.56 -5.11
CA LYS A 349 -8.98 -22.82 -4.39
C LYS A 349 -10.11 -23.52 -5.15
N PRO A 350 -9.85 -24.72 -5.80
CA PRO A 350 -8.56 -25.41 -5.93
C PRO A 350 -7.57 -24.71 -6.88
N LEU A 351 -6.27 -25.09 -6.81
CA LEU A 351 -5.25 -24.57 -7.71
C LEU A 351 -5.52 -25.05 -9.16
N PRO A 352 -5.54 -24.16 -10.15
CA PRO A 352 -5.69 -24.53 -11.55
C PRO A 352 -4.52 -25.38 -12.07
N VAL A 353 -4.76 -26.26 -13.04
CA VAL A 353 -3.73 -27.10 -13.65
C VAL A 353 -2.56 -26.27 -14.23
N LEU A 354 -2.83 -25.07 -14.73
CA LEU A 354 -1.81 -24.16 -15.24
C LEU A 354 -0.73 -23.80 -14.20
N VAL A 355 -1.06 -23.81 -12.91
CA VAL A 355 -0.08 -23.59 -11.84
C VAL A 355 0.98 -24.68 -11.84
N TYR A 356 0.59 -25.94 -12.06
CA TYR A 356 1.51 -27.08 -12.08
C TYR A 356 2.28 -27.24 -13.41
N VAL A 357 1.81 -26.63 -14.48
CA VAL A 357 2.51 -26.58 -15.79
C VAL A 357 3.52 -25.42 -15.82
N ALA A 358 3.29 -24.35 -15.08
CA ALA A 358 4.12 -23.16 -15.09
C ALA A 358 5.63 -23.39 -14.79
N PRO A 359 6.05 -24.35 -13.93
CA PRO A 359 7.47 -24.69 -13.76
C PRO A 359 8.19 -25.08 -15.05
N ILE A 360 7.48 -25.72 -16.01
CA ILE A 360 8.05 -26.08 -17.30
C ILE A 360 8.35 -24.81 -18.12
N ALA A 361 7.40 -23.87 -18.16
CA ALA A 361 7.60 -22.58 -18.82
C ALA A 361 8.72 -21.77 -18.17
N PHE A 362 8.78 -21.78 -16.83
CA PHE A 362 9.86 -21.13 -16.08
C PHE A 362 11.24 -21.76 -16.38
N ALA A 363 11.34 -23.10 -16.46
CA ALA A 363 12.57 -23.80 -16.85
C ALA A 363 13.00 -23.45 -18.28
N ALA A 364 12.04 -23.36 -19.22
CA ALA A 364 12.32 -22.91 -20.60
C ALA A 364 12.85 -21.46 -20.62
N MET A 365 12.32 -20.57 -19.81
CA MET A 365 12.85 -19.20 -19.66
C MET A 365 14.28 -19.20 -19.09
N CYS A 366 14.55 -19.99 -18.06
CA CYS A 366 15.91 -20.14 -17.52
C CYS A 366 16.89 -20.68 -18.58
N PHE A 367 16.46 -21.65 -19.39
CA PHE A 367 17.25 -22.16 -20.51
C PHE A 367 17.50 -21.08 -21.58
N ALA A 368 16.50 -20.26 -21.92
CA ALA A 368 16.66 -19.15 -22.85
C ALA A 368 17.67 -18.11 -22.35
N VAL A 369 17.64 -17.77 -21.04
CA VAL A 369 18.61 -16.86 -20.41
C VAL A 369 20.01 -17.48 -20.42
N TRP A 370 20.15 -18.77 -20.14
CA TRP A 370 21.42 -19.49 -20.25
C TRP A 370 21.98 -19.48 -21.67
N ARG A 371 21.14 -19.70 -22.69
CA ARG A 371 21.50 -19.58 -24.11
C ARG A 371 21.97 -18.17 -24.46
N ALA A 372 21.25 -17.15 -23.98
CA ALA A 372 21.63 -15.75 -24.16
C ALA A 372 23.00 -15.45 -23.51
N TRP A 373 23.26 -16.01 -22.33
CA TRP A 373 24.57 -15.90 -21.65
C TRP A 373 25.68 -16.54 -22.46
N LYS A 374 25.47 -17.75 -22.99
CA LYS A 374 26.44 -18.46 -23.84
C LYS A 374 26.73 -17.73 -25.17
N SER A 375 25.75 -17.02 -25.73
CA SER A 375 25.88 -16.23 -26.96
C SER A 375 26.36 -14.78 -26.72
N ASP A 376 26.77 -14.42 -25.50
CA ASP A 376 27.13 -13.05 -25.09
C ASP A 376 26.05 -12.00 -25.38
N ASN A 377 24.76 -12.43 -25.45
CA ASN A 377 23.64 -11.50 -25.62
C ASN A 377 23.30 -10.85 -24.26
N ARG A 378 24.10 -9.84 -23.89
CA ARG A 378 24.10 -9.24 -22.57
C ARG A 378 22.83 -8.57 -22.17
N ILE A 379 22.11 -7.97 -23.13
CA ILE A 379 20.89 -7.23 -22.80
C ILE A 379 19.78 -8.17 -22.33
N TRP A 380 19.66 -9.36 -22.94
CA TRP A 380 18.70 -10.36 -22.47
C TRP A 380 19.07 -10.90 -21.09
N VAL A 381 20.36 -11.20 -20.87
CA VAL A 381 20.82 -11.65 -19.55
C VAL A 381 20.62 -10.56 -18.50
N PHE A 382 21.01 -9.31 -18.78
CA PHE A 382 20.82 -8.17 -17.90
C PHE A 382 19.35 -8.00 -17.54
N GLY A 383 18.47 -7.87 -18.53
CA GLY A 383 17.07 -7.59 -18.29
C GLY A 383 16.36 -8.70 -17.52
N SER A 384 16.63 -9.97 -17.88
CA SER A 384 16.02 -11.13 -17.20
C SER A 384 16.53 -11.30 -15.76
N LEU A 385 17.82 -11.15 -15.50
CA LEU A 385 18.37 -11.22 -14.13
C LEU A 385 17.92 -10.05 -13.27
N PHE A 386 17.87 -8.83 -13.84
CA PHE A 386 17.35 -7.67 -13.14
C PHE A 386 15.89 -7.87 -12.73
N PHE A 387 15.04 -8.35 -13.63
CA PHE A 387 13.66 -8.69 -13.31
C PHE A 387 13.58 -9.75 -12.22
N PHE A 388 14.25 -10.88 -12.38
CA PHE A 388 14.15 -12.01 -11.47
C PHE A 388 14.64 -11.65 -10.06
N PHE A 389 15.81 -11.02 -9.92
CA PHE A 389 16.35 -10.66 -8.61
C PHE A 389 15.49 -9.64 -7.85
N ASN A 390 14.77 -8.78 -8.56
CA ASN A 390 13.91 -7.80 -7.92
C ASN A 390 12.48 -8.30 -7.65
N ILE A 391 12.06 -9.45 -8.22
CA ILE A 391 10.74 -10.00 -7.97
C ILE A 391 10.75 -11.24 -7.08
N MET A 392 11.87 -11.96 -6.97
CA MET A 392 11.92 -13.30 -6.37
C MET A 392 11.41 -13.35 -4.92
N PHE A 393 11.65 -12.31 -4.11
CA PHE A 393 11.15 -12.22 -2.74
C PHE A 393 9.65 -11.87 -2.66
N LEU A 394 9.04 -11.45 -3.78
CA LEU A 394 7.64 -11.09 -3.89
C LEU A 394 6.76 -12.19 -4.48
N LEU A 395 7.36 -13.33 -4.87
CA LEU A 395 6.65 -14.45 -5.49
C LEU A 395 5.80 -15.27 -4.50
N GLN A 396 5.65 -14.79 -3.26
CA GLN A 396 4.86 -15.43 -2.20
C GLN A 396 5.24 -16.89 -1.88
N ILE A 397 6.47 -17.30 -2.20
CA ILE A 397 6.99 -18.63 -1.85
C ILE A 397 7.12 -18.78 -0.33
N LEU A 398 7.56 -17.70 0.35
CA LEU A 398 7.71 -17.63 1.81
C LEU A 398 6.44 -17.15 2.51
N GLY A 399 5.51 -16.57 1.76
CA GLY A 399 4.19 -16.14 2.20
C GLY A 399 4.13 -14.95 3.15
N ALA A 400 3.83 -13.81 2.57
CA ALA A 400 3.46 -12.62 3.32
C ALA A 400 2.47 -11.81 2.46
N GLY A 401 1.16 -11.96 2.69
CA GLY A 401 0.15 -11.17 2.00
C GLY A 401 -1.14 -11.92 1.67
N GLN A 402 -2.21 -11.17 1.43
CA GLN A 402 -3.56 -11.68 1.19
C GLN A 402 -3.78 -12.26 -0.21
N GLY A 403 -2.77 -12.18 -1.11
CA GLY A 403 -2.88 -12.66 -2.48
C GLY A 403 -1.56 -13.17 -3.03
N PHE A 404 -1.61 -13.97 -4.11
CA PHE A 404 -0.44 -14.55 -4.75
C PHE A 404 0.26 -13.62 -5.74
N LEU A 405 -0.41 -12.52 -6.16
CA LEU A 405 0.07 -11.48 -7.05
C LEU A 405 -0.28 -10.10 -6.50
N ALA A 406 0.48 -9.08 -6.92
CA ALA A 406 0.08 -7.68 -6.87
C ALA A 406 0.72 -6.94 -8.04
N ASP A 407 -0.01 -6.06 -8.69
CA ASP A 407 0.48 -5.33 -9.87
C ASP A 407 1.68 -4.44 -9.50
N ARG A 408 1.68 -3.84 -8.30
CA ARG A 408 2.77 -3.03 -7.74
C ARG A 408 4.09 -3.78 -7.58
N PHE A 409 4.10 -5.09 -7.43
CA PHE A 409 5.33 -5.88 -7.30
C PHE A 409 6.25 -5.77 -8.51
N THR A 410 5.71 -5.36 -9.66
CA THR A 410 6.47 -5.17 -10.89
C THR A 410 7.14 -3.80 -11.00
N TYR A 411 6.94 -2.88 -10.05
CA TYR A 411 7.36 -1.48 -10.18
C TYR A 411 8.84 -1.31 -10.51
N VAL A 412 9.75 -1.93 -9.77
CA VAL A 412 11.18 -1.95 -10.09
C VAL A 412 11.54 -3.08 -11.07
N PRO A 413 11.05 -4.33 -10.91
CA PRO A 413 11.47 -5.45 -11.74
C PRO A 413 11.30 -5.24 -13.25
N TYR A 414 10.21 -4.62 -13.71
CA TYR A 414 9.96 -4.41 -15.14
C TYR A 414 10.97 -3.50 -15.83
N PHE A 415 11.77 -2.72 -15.09
CA PHE A 415 12.89 -1.99 -15.68
C PHE A 415 13.79 -2.89 -16.52
N GLY A 416 14.01 -4.14 -16.09
CA GLY A 416 14.82 -5.10 -16.85
C GLY A 416 14.29 -5.32 -18.27
N PHE A 417 12.99 -5.50 -18.43
CA PHE A 417 12.36 -5.70 -19.75
C PHE A 417 12.24 -4.41 -20.54
N PHE A 418 11.94 -3.30 -19.89
CA PHE A 418 11.95 -2.00 -20.57
C PHE A 418 13.35 -1.63 -21.07
N ALA A 419 14.41 -2.05 -20.39
CA ALA A 419 15.77 -1.91 -20.88
C ALA A 419 16.02 -2.77 -22.15
N ILE A 420 15.49 -4.00 -22.22
CA ILE A 420 15.57 -4.82 -23.43
C ILE A 420 14.87 -4.10 -24.60
N ILE A 421 13.64 -3.64 -24.41
CA ILE A 421 12.87 -2.90 -25.44
C ILE A 421 13.62 -1.63 -25.85
N ALA A 422 14.11 -0.86 -24.88
CA ALA A 422 14.88 0.37 -25.10
C ALA A 422 16.13 0.13 -25.94
N TRP A 423 16.86 -0.95 -25.66
CA TRP A 423 18.07 -1.32 -26.39
C TRP A 423 17.79 -1.57 -27.86
N TYR A 424 16.82 -2.40 -28.16
CA TYR A 424 16.49 -2.74 -29.54
C TYR A 424 15.84 -1.57 -30.26
N TYR A 425 14.94 -0.82 -29.60
CA TYR A 425 14.36 0.38 -30.19
C TYR A 425 15.43 1.43 -30.53
N GLY A 426 16.33 1.73 -29.63
CA GLY A 426 17.41 2.69 -29.85
C GLY A 426 18.34 2.31 -31.01
N ARG A 427 18.48 1.00 -31.29
CA ARG A 427 19.32 0.48 -32.37
C ARG A 427 18.62 0.49 -33.72
N TYR A 428 17.37 0.01 -33.77
CA TYR A 428 16.67 -0.16 -35.04
C TYR A 428 15.79 1.04 -35.45
N ALA A 429 15.41 1.91 -34.52
CA ALA A 429 14.61 3.10 -34.83
C ALA A 429 15.34 4.15 -35.68
N LEU A 430 16.65 4.01 -35.88
CA LEU A 430 17.48 4.86 -36.75
C LEU A 430 17.70 4.25 -38.15
N GLU A 431 17.38 2.95 -38.33
CA GLU A 431 17.50 2.26 -39.59
C GLU A 431 16.27 2.57 -40.45
N ASP A 432 16.46 3.03 -41.70
CA ASP A 432 15.38 3.48 -42.59
C ASP A 432 14.32 2.41 -42.83
N GLN A 433 14.71 1.14 -42.84
CA GLN A 433 13.82 0.00 -43.03
C GLN A 433 12.80 -0.18 -41.90
N TRP A 434 13.18 0.05 -40.62
CA TRP A 434 12.35 -0.23 -39.43
C TRP A 434 11.76 1.02 -38.79
N LYS A 435 12.32 2.18 -39.07
CA LYS A 435 12.03 3.46 -38.43
C LYS A 435 10.53 3.78 -38.37
N ASN A 436 9.81 3.67 -39.47
CA ASN A 436 8.39 4.03 -39.50
C ASN A 436 7.52 2.99 -38.80
N ILE A 437 7.82 1.71 -38.98
CA ILE A 437 7.08 0.62 -38.29
C ILE A 437 7.24 0.74 -36.78
N LEU A 438 8.46 0.91 -36.30
CA LEU A 438 8.71 1.02 -34.86
C LEU A 438 8.07 2.28 -34.25
N ARG A 439 8.01 3.39 -34.99
CA ARG A 439 7.32 4.61 -34.51
C ARG A 439 5.81 4.41 -34.42
N VAL A 440 5.21 3.77 -35.40
CA VAL A 440 3.76 3.44 -35.41
C VAL A 440 3.44 2.50 -34.24
N VAL A 441 4.21 1.40 -34.10
CA VAL A 441 4.02 0.43 -33.02
C VAL A 441 4.17 1.11 -31.65
N LEU A 442 5.21 1.92 -31.47
CA LEU A 442 5.40 2.66 -30.22
C LEU A 442 4.23 3.62 -29.98
N GLY A 443 3.77 4.36 -30.99
CA GLY A 443 2.64 5.26 -30.89
C GLY A 443 1.37 4.54 -30.43
N ILE A 444 1.09 3.36 -30.98
CA ILE A 444 -0.05 2.53 -30.57
C ILE A 444 0.08 2.12 -29.11
N PHE A 445 1.25 1.61 -28.65
CA PHE A 445 1.46 1.23 -27.26
C PHE A 445 1.34 2.43 -26.30
N ILE A 446 1.87 3.60 -26.68
CA ILE A 446 1.73 4.83 -25.87
C ILE A 446 0.26 5.18 -25.66
N VAL A 447 -0.54 5.19 -26.74
CA VAL A 447 -1.97 5.53 -26.67
C VAL A 447 -2.73 4.49 -25.84
N LEU A 448 -2.51 3.20 -26.08
CA LEU A 448 -3.19 2.12 -25.36
C LEU A 448 -2.84 2.13 -23.86
N TYR A 449 -1.54 2.24 -23.53
CA TYR A 449 -1.10 2.26 -22.13
C TYR A 449 -1.54 3.53 -21.41
N ALA A 450 -1.47 4.70 -22.05
CA ALA A 450 -1.96 5.95 -21.49
C ALA A 450 -3.46 5.89 -21.18
N ALA A 451 -4.27 5.46 -22.16
CA ALA A 451 -5.71 5.31 -21.98
C ALA A 451 -6.06 4.31 -20.87
N TRP A 452 -5.33 3.19 -20.81
CA TRP A 452 -5.56 2.19 -19.77
C TRP A 452 -5.11 2.68 -18.38
N THR A 453 -3.97 3.37 -18.31
CA THR A 453 -3.47 4.00 -17.07
C THR A 453 -4.49 4.98 -16.51
N VAL A 454 -5.01 5.89 -17.33
CA VAL A 454 -6.05 6.84 -16.92
C VAL A 454 -7.31 6.11 -16.43
N LYS A 455 -7.75 5.07 -17.14
CA LYS A 455 -8.89 4.24 -16.71
C LYS A 455 -8.61 3.54 -15.36
N GLN A 456 -7.42 3.00 -15.19
CA GLN A 456 -7.06 2.28 -13.96
C GLN A 456 -6.95 3.21 -12.75
N ILE A 457 -6.54 4.48 -12.92
CA ILE A 457 -6.48 5.47 -11.85
C ILE A 457 -7.84 5.69 -11.21
N SER A 458 -8.92 5.70 -11.99
CA SER A 458 -10.27 5.94 -11.48
C SER A 458 -10.76 4.89 -10.47
N ILE A 459 -10.14 3.70 -10.46
CA ILE A 459 -10.45 2.63 -9.52
C ILE A 459 -10.02 3.01 -8.09
N TRP A 460 -8.92 3.76 -7.98
CA TRP A 460 -8.33 4.19 -6.72
C TRP A 460 -8.94 5.50 -6.17
N LYS A 461 -10.09 5.91 -6.71
CA LYS A 461 -10.74 7.17 -6.31
C LYS A 461 -11.20 7.15 -4.85
N ASN A 462 -11.78 6.05 -4.39
CA ASN A 462 -12.23 5.84 -3.02
C ASN A 462 -12.52 4.34 -2.75
N GLY A 463 -12.89 3.99 -1.53
CA GLY A 463 -13.17 2.61 -1.15
C GLY A 463 -14.31 1.97 -1.93
N ASP A 464 -15.36 2.72 -2.30
CA ASP A 464 -16.48 2.16 -3.07
C ASP A 464 -16.04 1.75 -4.49
N THR A 465 -15.32 2.64 -5.21
CA THR A 465 -14.83 2.35 -6.57
C THR A 465 -13.81 1.20 -6.56
N LEU A 466 -12.91 1.18 -5.56
CA LEU A 466 -11.90 0.14 -5.41
C LEU A 466 -12.54 -1.24 -5.24
N TRP A 467 -13.37 -1.39 -4.22
CA TRP A 467 -13.94 -2.68 -3.88
C TRP A 467 -15.00 -3.14 -4.88
N SER A 468 -15.76 -2.21 -5.50
CA SER A 468 -16.65 -2.51 -6.62
C SER A 468 -15.89 -3.09 -7.81
N HIS A 469 -14.68 -2.58 -8.10
CA HIS A 469 -13.83 -3.14 -9.15
C HIS A 469 -13.32 -4.54 -8.81
N VAL A 470 -12.87 -4.78 -7.58
CA VAL A 470 -12.44 -6.12 -7.13
C VAL A 470 -13.57 -7.14 -7.30
N MET A 471 -14.81 -6.76 -6.97
CA MET A 471 -15.99 -7.62 -7.12
C MET A 471 -16.30 -8.02 -8.58
N LEU A 472 -15.79 -7.31 -9.60
CA LEU A 472 -15.95 -7.73 -10.99
C LEU A 472 -15.24 -9.07 -11.27
N PHE A 473 -14.17 -9.35 -10.53
CA PHE A 473 -13.34 -10.55 -10.69
C PHE A 473 -13.60 -11.59 -9.59
N GLU A 474 -14.01 -11.16 -8.37
CA GLU A 474 -14.13 -11.98 -7.17
C GLU A 474 -15.59 -12.11 -6.69
N LYS A 475 -16.51 -12.35 -7.62
CA LYS A 475 -17.92 -12.50 -7.29
C LYS A 475 -18.18 -13.73 -6.42
N LYS A 476 -18.80 -13.53 -5.23
CA LYS A 476 -19.35 -14.58 -4.36
C LYS A 476 -18.36 -15.65 -3.86
N THR A 477 -17.06 -15.44 -3.99
CA THR A 477 -16.04 -16.40 -3.55
C THR A 477 -15.21 -15.89 -2.39
N ASN A 478 -15.22 -14.56 -2.17
CA ASN A 478 -14.44 -13.89 -1.16
C ASN A 478 -15.29 -12.82 -0.46
N SER A 479 -15.38 -12.88 0.85
CA SER A 479 -16.14 -11.93 1.68
C SER A 479 -15.45 -10.57 1.80
N LEU A 480 -14.11 -10.51 1.67
CA LEU A 480 -13.30 -9.32 1.93
C LEU A 480 -13.71 -8.07 1.13
N PRO A 481 -13.97 -8.15 -0.20
CA PRO A 481 -14.40 -6.97 -0.96
C PRO A 481 -15.75 -6.40 -0.49
N TYR A 482 -16.69 -7.28 -0.14
CA TYR A 482 -17.98 -6.88 0.40
C TYR A 482 -17.82 -6.27 1.80
N TRP A 483 -17.00 -6.86 2.66
CA TRP A 483 -16.73 -6.34 3.99
C TRP A 483 -16.15 -4.93 3.93
N ASN A 484 -15.11 -4.73 3.14
CA ASN A 484 -14.44 -3.43 3.04
C ASN A 484 -15.33 -2.36 2.37
N ARG A 485 -16.09 -2.71 1.31
CA ARG A 485 -17.04 -1.76 0.73
C ARG A 485 -18.16 -1.43 1.71
N GLY A 486 -18.64 -2.41 2.44
CA GLY A 486 -19.60 -2.22 3.53
C GLY A 486 -19.07 -1.26 4.60
N GLN A 487 -17.82 -1.40 5.02
CA GLN A 487 -17.16 -0.51 5.97
C GLN A 487 -17.07 0.93 5.42
N TYR A 488 -16.63 1.10 4.17
CA TYR A 488 -16.61 2.39 3.51
C TYR A 488 -18.00 3.04 3.49
N ASN A 489 -19.02 2.30 3.05
CA ASN A 489 -20.39 2.80 2.96
C ASN A 489 -20.95 3.15 4.34
N ARG A 490 -20.72 2.32 5.38
CA ARG A 490 -21.13 2.61 6.76
C ARG A 490 -20.50 3.90 7.29
N ASN A 491 -19.19 4.06 7.10
CA ASN A 491 -18.45 5.24 7.57
C ASN A 491 -18.90 6.54 6.86
N ASN A 492 -19.47 6.42 5.66
CA ASN A 492 -20.06 7.54 4.90
C ASN A 492 -21.59 7.71 5.12
N GLY A 493 -22.18 6.98 6.07
CA GLY A 493 -23.61 7.07 6.40
C GLY A 493 -24.55 6.43 5.37
N ASN A 494 -24.01 5.64 4.43
CA ASN A 494 -24.76 4.88 3.41
C ASN A 494 -25.14 3.49 3.97
N TYR A 495 -25.89 3.47 5.07
CA TYR A 495 -26.14 2.28 5.88
C TYR A 495 -26.83 1.15 5.12
N GLU A 496 -27.81 1.45 4.25
CA GLU A 496 -28.51 0.41 3.48
C GLU A 496 -27.57 -0.29 2.48
N SER A 497 -26.62 0.44 1.87
CA SER A 497 -25.60 -0.14 1.01
C SER A 497 -24.64 -1.01 1.82
N ALA A 498 -24.23 -0.53 3.00
CA ALA A 498 -23.39 -1.28 3.93
C ALA A 498 -24.06 -2.60 4.37
N LEU A 499 -25.35 -2.56 4.71
CA LEU A 499 -26.09 -3.77 5.09
C LEU A 499 -26.19 -4.81 3.97
N ARG A 500 -26.41 -4.37 2.72
CA ARG A 500 -26.39 -5.28 1.57
C ARG A 500 -25.04 -5.98 1.43
N ASP A 501 -23.97 -5.21 1.53
CA ASP A 501 -22.62 -5.72 1.42
C ASP A 501 -22.27 -6.69 2.57
N TYR A 502 -22.54 -6.30 3.81
CA TYR A 502 -22.27 -7.18 4.96
C TYR A 502 -23.15 -8.44 4.96
N THR A 503 -24.39 -8.35 4.49
CA THR A 503 -25.24 -9.53 4.34
C THR A 503 -24.64 -10.49 3.33
N GLN A 504 -24.16 -10.01 2.18
CA GLN A 504 -23.48 -10.84 1.20
C GLN A 504 -22.16 -11.42 1.75
N ALA A 505 -21.41 -10.64 2.54
CA ALA A 505 -20.20 -11.13 3.20
C ALA A 505 -20.50 -12.28 4.18
N VAL A 506 -21.54 -12.14 5.01
CA VAL A 506 -22.00 -13.19 5.95
C VAL A 506 -22.49 -14.44 5.21
N GLU A 507 -23.19 -14.30 4.08
CA GLU A 507 -23.59 -15.43 3.25
C GLU A 507 -22.40 -16.22 2.70
N ILE A 508 -21.31 -15.54 2.33
CA ILE A 508 -20.09 -16.17 1.82
C ILE A 508 -19.33 -16.89 2.95
N GLU A 509 -19.19 -16.24 4.11
CA GLU A 509 -18.46 -16.76 5.27
C GLU A 509 -19.30 -16.74 6.57
N PRO A 510 -20.32 -17.59 6.69
CA PRO A 510 -21.27 -17.53 7.82
C PRO A 510 -20.66 -17.91 9.18
N LYS A 511 -19.43 -18.45 9.18
CA LYS A 511 -18.69 -18.80 10.40
C LYS A 511 -17.77 -17.69 10.90
N ASN A 512 -17.64 -16.60 10.15
CA ASN A 512 -16.75 -15.50 10.51
C ASN A 512 -17.47 -14.51 11.46
N PRO A 513 -17.07 -14.41 12.73
CA PRO A 513 -17.73 -13.56 13.72
C PRO A 513 -17.56 -12.06 13.42
N ASP A 514 -16.46 -11.65 12.75
CA ASP A 514 -16.16 -10.26 12.49
C ASP A 514 -17.14 -9.66 11.46
N LEU A 515 -17.66 -10.49 10.53
CA LEU A 515 -18.67 -10.06 9.56
C LEU A 515 -20.04 -9.80 10.23
N LEU A 516 -20.44 -10.69 11.14
CA LEU A 516 -21.66 -10.52 11.95
C LEU A 516 -21.51 -9.28 12.85
N ASN A 517 -20.36 -9.09 13.50
CA ASN A 517 -20.07 -7.90 14.29
C ASN A 517 -20.21 -6.61 13.46
N SER A 518 -19.68 -6.61 12.25
CA SER A 518 -19.74 -5.43 11.35
C SER A 518 -21.17 -5.14 10.89
N ARG A 519 -21.98 -6.17 10.60
CA ARG A 519 -23.40 -6.02 10.26
C ARG A 519 -24.20 -5.53 11.45
N GLY A 520 -24.01 -6.13 12.61
CA GLY A 520 -24.64 -5.71 13.88
C GLY A 520 -24.31 -4.25 14.22
N LYS A 521 -23.05 -3.85 14.05
CA LYS A 521 -22.63 -2.44 14.25
C LYS A 521 -23.32 -1.49 13.28
N THR A 522 -23.58 -1.92 12.04
CA THR A 522 -24.32 -1.10 11.08
C THR A 522 -25.80 -0.94 11.50
N TYR A 523 -26.44 -2.01 11.96
CA TYR A 523 -27.78 -1.91 12.54
C TYR A 523 -27.83 -0.99 13.75
N PHE A 524 -26.82 -1.06 14.63
CA PHE A 524 -26.70 -0.18 15.78
C PHE A 524 -26.52 1.29 15.38
N ASP A 525 -25.65 1.58 14.40
CA ASP A 525 -25.45 2.93 13.89
C ASP A 525 -26.75 3.50 13.24
N MET A 526 -27.52 2.65 12.54
CA MET A 526 -28.84 3.04 11.99
C MET A 526 -29.83 3.40 13.08
N ALA A 527 -29.88 2.60 14.14
CA ALA A 527 -30.77 2.87 15.28
C ALA A 527 -30.47 4.23 15.91
N LEU A 528 -29.18 4.55 16.10
CA LEU A 528 -28.76 5.78 16.75
C LEU A 528 -28.74 7.02 15.82
N SER A 529 -28.80 6.83 14.49
CA SER A 529 -28.64 7.91 13.50
C SER A 529 -29.77 8.94 13.50
N GLY A 530 -30.91 8.66 14.16
CA GLY A 530 -32.14 9.45 14.11
C GLY A 530 -32.85 9.45 12.76
N LYS A 531 -32.22 8.96 11.68
CA LYS A 531 -32.83 8.88 10.33
C LYS A 531 -33.92 7.82 10.24
N PHE A 532 -33.87 6.81 11.09
CA PHE A 532 -34.74 5.61 11.05
C PHE A 532 -35.54 5.45 12.36
N LYS A 533 -35.97 6.55 12.96
CA LYS A 533 -36.60 6.56 14.29
C LYS A 533 -37.79 5.59 14.45
N SER A 534 -38.56 5.36 13.40
CA SER A 534 -39.66 4.37 13.42
C SER A 534 -39.23 2.93 13.49
N LYS A 535 -37.97 2.62 13.19
CA LYS A 535 -37.37 1.28 13.16
C LYS A 535 -36.23 1.10 14.16
N GLU A 536 -36.08 2.03 15.09
CA GLU A 536 -34.99 2.03 16.08
C GLU A 536 -34.92 0.70 16.84
N ASN A 537 -36.05 0.24 17.41
CA ASN A 537 -36.11 -1.02 18.15
C ASN A 537 -35.84 -2.24 17.26
N GLU A 538 -36.36 -2.28 16.04
CA GLU A 538 -36.09 -3.34 15.06
C GLU A 538 -34.59 -3.46 14.79
N TYR A 539 -33.91 -2.33 14.58
CA TYR A 539 -32.47 -2.33 14.31
C TYR A 539 -31.62 -2.69 15.54
N LEU A 540 -32.03 -2.26 16.73
CA LEU A 540 -31.37 -2.72 17.96
C LEU A 540 -31.51 -4.24 18.17
N GLU A 541 -32.67 -4.82 17.88
CA GLU A 541 -32.89 -6.27 17.94
C GLU A 541 -32.04 -7.01 16.92
N ASN A 542 -31.95 -6.51 15.68
CA ASN A 542 -31.12 -7.11 14.65
C ASN A 542 -29.62 -7.03 15.02
N ALA A 543 -29.17 -5.92 15.60
CA ALA A 543 -27.81 -5.76 16.11
C ALA A 543 -27.49 -6.80 17.21
N LEU A 544 -28.39 -6.93 18.21
CA LEU A 544 -28.23 -7.90 19.30
C LEU A 544 -28.24 -9.34 18.82
N LYS A 545 -29.07 -9.67 17.82
CA LYS A 545 -29.08 -10.97 17.17
C LYS A 545 -27.74 -11.29 16.53
N ASP A 546 -27.19 -10.36 15.72
CA ASP A 546 -25.92 -10.56 15.05
C ASP A 546 -24.76 -10.70 16.05
N TYR A 547 -24.69 -9.86 17.09
CA TYR A 547 -23.67 -9.96 18.13
C TYR A 547 -23.76 -11.29 18.91
N THR A 548 -24.98 -11.70 19.27
CA THR A 548 -25.20 -12.96 19.98
C THR A 548 -24.77 -14.15 19.12
N GLU A 549 -25.13 -14.14 17.84
CA GLU A 549 -24.70 -15.15 16.89
C GLU A 549 -23.18 -15.17 16.72
N ALA A 550 -22.52 -13.99 16.63
CA ALA A 550 -21.07 -13.90 16.54
C ALA A 550 -20.37 -14.57 17.72
N LEU A 551 -20.88 -14.40 18.93
CA LEU A 551 -20.34 -15.02 20.16
C LEU A 551 -20.45 -16.53 20.19
N THR A 552 -21.38 -17.14 19.42
CA THR A 552 -21.52 -18.61 19.31
C THR A 552 -20.55 -19.25 18.33
N LYS A 553 -19.84 -18.44 17.51
CA LYS A 553 -18.97 -18.99 16.46
C LYS A 553 -17.74 -19.67 17.05
N PRO A 554 -17.36 -20.86 16.51
CA PRO A 554 -16.19 -21.58 16.99
C PRO A 554 -14.90 -20.80 16.68
N LYS A 555 -13.92 -20.86 17.59
CA LYS A 555 -12.58 -20.24 17.42
C LYS A 555 -12.57 -18.71 17.30
N ILE A 556 -13.59 -18.02 17.86
CA ILE A 556 -13.52 -16.56 17.95
C ILE A 556 -12.28 -16.15 18.76
N LYS A 557 -11.45 -15.26 18.19
CA LYS A 557 -10.25 -14.74 18.85
C LYS A 557 -10.65 -13.85 20.03
N ASN A 558 -9.85 -13.84 21.11
CA ASN A 558 -10.15 -13.04 22.30
C ASN A 558 -10.40 -11.56 21.98
N LYS A 559 -9.63 -10.96 21.07
CA LYS A 559 -9.80 -9.57 20.65
C LYS A 559 -11.16 -9.35 19.96
N SER A 560 -11.53 -10.21 19.01
CA SER A 560 -12.83 -10.12 18.34
C SER A 560 -13.98 -10.38 19.33
N LYS A 561 -13.82 -11.35 20.25
CA LYS A 561 -14.81 -11.62 21.31
C LYS A 561 -15.02 -10.41 22.21
N ALA A 562 -13.92 -9.75 22.61
CA ALA A 562 -13.96 -8.53 23.43
C ALA A 562 -14.74 -7.41 22.72
N GLU A 563 -14.46 -7.18 21.44
CA GLU A 563 -15.14 -6.15 20.64
C GLU A 563 -16.64 -6.45 20.51
N VAL A 564 -17.02 -7.69 20.18
CA VAL A 564 -18.44 -8.10 20.07
C VAL A 564 -19.18 -7.91 21.39
N LEU A 565 -18.57 -8.30 22.52
CA LEU A 565 -19.15 -8.10 23.85
C LEU A 565 -19.36 -6.63 24.18
N VAL A 566 -18.38 -5.76 23.89
CA VAL A 566 -18.50 -4.31 24.10
C VAL A 566 -19.62 -3.73 23.20
N ASN A 567 -19.72 -4.15 21.95
CA ASN A 567 -20.75 -3.68 21.02
C ASN A 567 -22.14 -4.17 21.44
N ARG A 568 -22.27 -5.44 21.89
CA ARG A 568 -23.53 -5.98 22.40
C ARG A 568 -23.96 -5.23 23.66
N GLY A 569 -23.03 -4.99 24.57
CA GLY A 569 -23.31 -4.21 25.78
C GLY A 569 -23.74 -2.77 25.48
N ALA A 570 -23.15 -2.13 24.46
CA ALA A 570 -23.59 -0.80 24.02
C ALA A 570 -25.04 -0.83 23.46
N ALA A 571 -25.40 -1.85 22.69
CA ALA A 571 -26.76 -2.03 22.18
C ALA A 571 -27.78 -2.35 23.29
N GLU A 572 -27.39 -3.16 24.29
CA GLU A 572 -28.23 -3.39 25.49
C GLU A 572 -28.43 -2.10 26.30
N GLY A 573 -27.37 -1.28 26.44
CA GLY A 573 -27.46 0.03 27.08
C GLY A 573 -28.41 0.97 26.37
N ALA A 574 -28.42 0.99 25.03
CA ALA A 574 -29.34 1.78 24.21
C ALA A 574 -30.81 1.34 24.37
N ARG A 575 -31.04 0.07 24.72
CA ARG A 575 -32.35 -0.47 25.10
C ARG A 575 -32.71 -0.27 26.58
N ASN A 576 -31.93 0.52 27.32
CA ASN A 576 -32.04 0.73 28.74
C ASN A 576 -31.81 -0.52 29.62
N ASN A 577 -31.22 -1.58 29.04
CA ASN A 577 -30.83 -2.79 29.80
C ASN A 577 -29.41 -2.64 30.37
N HIS A 578 -29.24 -1.67 31.28
CA HIS A 578 -27.95 -1.25 31.78
C HIS A 578 -27.22 -2.34 32.56
N VAL A 579 -27.94 -3.25 33.24
CA VAL A 579 -27.34 -4.36 34.01
C VAL A 579 -26.65 -5.34 33.06
N GLN A 580 -27.32 -5.74 31.98
CA GLN A 580 -26.73 -6.63 30.96
C GLN A 580 -25.59 -5.92 30.22
N SER A 581 -25.74 -4.61 29.91
CA SER A 581 -24.70 -3.78 29.33
C SER A 581 -23.41 -3.85 30.13
N ILE A 582 -23.50 -3.62 31.45
CA ILE A 582 -22.33 -3.69 32.36
C ILE A 582 -21.72 -5.07 32.38
N ALA A 583 -22.53 -6.13 32.40
CA ALA A 583 -22.05 -7.53 32.43
C ALA A 583 -21.24 -7.84 31.17
N ASP A 584 -21.80 -7.58 29.97
CA ASP A 584 -21.15 -7.85 28.69
C ASP A 584 -19.85 -7.06 28.53
N ILE A 585 -19.90 -5.75 28.81
CA ILE A 585 -18.72 -4.89 28.67
C ILE A 585 -17.64 -5.29 29.66
N THR A 586 -18.00 -5.70 30.88
CA THR A 586 -17.04 -6.18 31.88
C THR A 586 -16.33 -7.45 31.43
N GLU A 587 -17.05 -8.39 30.81
CA GLU A 587 -16.43 -9.57 30.19
C GLU A 587 -15.51 -9.16 29.03
N GLY A 588 -15.96 -8.25 28.18
CA GLY A 588 -15.16 -7.70 27.07
C GLY A 588 -13.86 -7.05 27.53
N LEU A 589 -13.92 -6.21 28.56
CA LEU A 589 -12.75 -5.53 29.13
C LEU A 589 -11.78 -6.46 29.86
N LYS A 590 -12.24 -7.61 30.36
CA LYS A 590 -11.33 -8.67 30.87
C LYS A 590 -10.50 -9.29 29.76
N LEU A 591 -11.07 -9.40 28.54
CA LEU A 591 -10.39 -9.96 27.39
C LEU A 591 -9.48 -8.92 26.68
N ASP A 592 -9.89 -7.65 26.66
CA ASP A 592 -9.12 -6.54 26.10
C ASP A 592 -9.21 -5.30 27.00
N PRO A 593 -8.31 -5.16 27.99
CA PRO A 593 -8.26 -4.00 28.87
C PRO A 593 -7.87 -2.68 28.17
N THR A 594 -7.48 -2.72 26.90
CA THR A 594 -7.11 -1.53 26.12
C THR A 594 -8.28 -0.95 25.32
N ASN A 595 -9.46 -1.55 25.39
CA ASN A 595 -10.63 -1.10 24.66
C ASN A 595 -11.28 0.14 25.31
N LYS A 596 -10.90 1.33 24.83
CA LYS A 596 -11.43 2.61 25.33
C LYS A 596 -12.96 2.70 25.26
N ASN A 597 -13.55 2.21 24.17
CA ASN A 597 -15.01 2.26 24.00
C ASN A 597 -15.75 1.43 25.04
N GLY A 598 -15.13 0.35 25.52
CA GLY A 598 -15.67 -0.44 26.61
C GLY A 598 -15.80 0.39 27.90
N TYR A 599 -14.76 1.08 28.33
CA TYR A 599 -14.81 1.95 29.51
C TYR A 599 -15.84 3.08 29.32
N PHE A 600 -15.86 3.71 28.14
CA PHE A 600 -16.83 4.77 27.86
C PHE A 600 -18.28 4.26 27.93
N ASN A 601 -18.61 3.18 27.25
CA ASN A 601 -19.97 2.67 27.23
C ASN A 601 -20.41 2.14 28.60
N ARG A 602 -19.49 1.52 29.40
CA ARG A 602 -19.79 1.02 30.73
C ARG A 602 -20.01 2.18 31.72
N SER A 603 -19.24 3.27 31.58
CA SER A 603 -19.47 4.47 32.40
C SER A 603 -20.84 5.09 32.17
N ILE A 604 -21.34 5.12 30.93
CA ILE A 604 -22.70 5.56 30.60
C ILE A 604 -23.75 4.67 31.29
N ALA A 605 -23.55 3.34 31.24
CA ALA A 605 -24.47 2.41 31.89
C ALA A 605 -24.45 2.56 33.43
N TYR A 606 -23.27 2.75 34.03
CA TYR A 606 -23.15 3.06 35.47
C TYR A 606 -23.81 4.39 35.82
N TYR A 607 -23.61 5.44 35.00
CA TYR A 607 -24.24 6.73 35.22
C TYR A 607 -25.78 6.61 35.20
N SER A 608 -26.35 5.87 34.24
CA SER A 608 -27.79 5.64 34.14
C SER A 608 -28.37 4.93 35.36
N LEU A 609 -27.57 4.08 36.02
CA LEU A 609 -27.91 3.44 37.28
C LEU A 609 -27.52 4.25 38.52
N GLN A 610 -27.11 5.52 38.36
CA GLN A 610 -26.65 6.41 39.42
C GLN A 610 -25.40 5.90 40.21
N GLN A 611 -24.67 4.96 39.62
CA GLN A 611 -23.42 4.43 40.17
C GLN A 611 -22.24 5.32 39.79
N TYR A 612 -22.25 6.58 40.25
CA TYR A 612 -21.34 7.64 39.80
C TYR A 612 -19.86 7.34 40.05
N ASP A 613 -19.51 6.74 41.19
CA ASP A 613 -18.12 6.38 41.51
C ASP A 613 -17.58 5.33 40.53
N ASN A 614 -18.40 4.34 40.13
CA ASN A 614 -18.04 3.36 39.13
C ASN A 614 -17.85 4.00 37.75
N ALA A 615 -18.73 4.95 37.37
CA ALA A 615 -18.61 5.68 36.12
C ALA A 615 -17.32 6.51 36.06
N LEU A 616 -16.96 7.21 37.16
CA LEU A 616 -15.70 7.94 37.26
C LEU A 616 -14.46 7.05 37.22
N ALA A 617 -14.54 5.84 37.81
CA ALA A 617 -13.46 4.88 37.76
C ALA A 617 -13.20 4.44 36.28
N ASP A 618 -14.25 4.21 35.51
CA ASP A 618 -14.12 3.86 34.10
C ASP A 618 -13.57 5.03 33.26
N TYR A 619 -14.01 6.25 33.49
CA TYR A 619 -13.42 7.41 32.81
C TYR A 619 -11.94 7.61 33.17
N LYS A 620 -11.54 7.31 34.40
CA LYS A 620 -10.12 7.34 34.79
C LYS A 620 -9.30 6.30 34.02
N GLU A 621 -9.82 5.07 33.83
CA GLU A 621 -9.15 4.05 33.00
C GLU A 621 -9.13 4.47 31.50
N TYR A 622 -10.21 5.06 30.99
CA TYR A 622 -10.21 5.65 29.65
C TYR A 622 -9.10 6.69 29.48
N LEU A 623 -8.98 7.64 30.44
CA LEU A 623 -7.99 8.72 30.38
C LEU A 623 -6.54 8.25 30.55
N LYS A 624 -6.29 7.09 31.14
CA LYS A 624 -4.94 6.45 31.09
C LYS A 624 -4.56 6.05 29.68
N LEU A 625 -5.54 5.63 28.88
CA LEU A 625 -5.34 5.20 27.49
C LEU A 625 -5.34 6.38 26.51
N ASP A 626 -6.09 7.44 26.82
CA ASP A 626 -6.25 8.64 25.98
C ASP A 626 -6.37 9.91 26.85
N PRO A 627 -5.25 10.41 27.40
CA PRO A 627 -5.26 11.54 28.33
C PRO A 627 -5.66 12.89 27.70
N ASN A 628 -5.65 12.98 26.36
CA ASN A 628 -5.92 14.22 25.63
C ASN A 628 -7.36 14.33 25.14
N ASN A 629 -8.29 13.53 25.65
CA ASN A 629 -9.69 13.57 25.26
C ASN A 629 -10.46 14.58 26.14
N ALA A 630 -10.68 15.80 25.60
CA ALA A 630 -11.39 16.88 26.29
C ALA A 630 -12.83 16.51 26.67
N ASN A 631 -13.50 15.65 25.85
CA ASN A 631 -14.89 15.24 26.12
C ASN A 631 -14.96 14.37 27.40
N ILE A 632 -14.04 13.45 27.59
CA ILE A 632 -14.04 12.59 28.78
C ILE A 632 -13.72 13.38 30.06
N TRP A 633 -12.84 14.38 29.97
CA TRP A 633 -12.62 15.31 31.07
C TRP A 633 -13.88 16.12 31.39
N TYR A 634 -14.62 16.57 30.36
CA TYR A 634 -15.89 17.26 30.51
C TYR A 634 -16.95 16.37 31.17
N GLU A 635 -17.15 15.13 30.66
CA GLU A 635 -18.10 14.15 31.21
C GLU A 635 -17.78 13.81 32.67
N SER A 636 -16.49 13.62 33.00
CA SER A 636 -16.05 13.44 34.40
C SER A 636 -16.42 14.63 35.29
N GLY A 637 -16.24 15.85 34.77
CA GLY A 637 -16.63 17.08 35.48
C GLY A 637 -18.13 17.18 35.74
N MET A 638 -18.96 16.78 34.75
CA MET A 638 -20.42 16.75 34.95
C MET A 638 -20.85 15.75 36.01
N ILE A 639 -20.28 14.56 36.05
CA ILE A 639 -20.59 13.55 37.06
C ILE A 639 -20.17 14.06 38.46
N LEU A 640 -18.93 14.58 38.58
CA LEU A 640 -18.42 15.14 39.84
C LEU A 640 -19.31 16.27 40.38
N ARG A 641 -19.79 17.16 39.51
CA ARG A 641 -20.75 18.20 39.88
C ARG A 641 -22.09 17.62 40.35
N SER A 642 -22.60 16.59 39.67
CA SER A 642 -23.84 15.91 40.09
C SER A 642 -23.69 15.27 41.47
N MET A 643 -22.50 14.81 41.83
CA MET A 643 -22.13 14.31 43.17
C MET A 643 -21.84 15.44 44.20
N LYS A 644 -21.97 16.70 43.79
CA LYS A 644 -21.61 17.90 44.62
C LYS A 644 -20.12 17.98 44.98
N ARG A 645 -19.23 17.26 44.28
CA ARG A 645 -17.78 17.31 44.37
C ARG A 645 -17.23 18.43 43.48
N ASN A 646 -17.67 19.65 43.77
CA ASN A 646 -17.52 20.78 42.86
C ASN A 646 -16.06 21.19 42.61
N ASP A 647 -15.16 21.13 43.60
CA ASP A 647 -13.75 21.49 43.41
C ASP A 647 -13.02 20.47 42.48
N GLU A 648 -13.39 19.20 42.55
CA GLU A 648 -12.87 18.18 41.63
C GLU A 648 -13.49 18.35 40.24
N ALA A 649 -14.76 18.70 40.16
CA ALA A 649 -15.44 19.00 38.89
C ALA A 649 -14.76 20.18 38.16
N ILE A 650 -14.44 21.26 38.90
CA ILE A 650 -13.72 22.41 38.33
C ILE A 650 -12.37 21.99 37.76
N LYS A 651 -11.58 21.16 38.47
CA LYS A 651 -10.29 20.67 37.97
C LYS A 651 -10.43 19.85 36.70
N SER A 652 -11.43 18.95 36.60
CA SER A 652 -11.69 18.16 35.40
C SER A 652 -12.11 19.06 34.24
N LEU A 653 -12.94 20.06 34.46
CA LEU A 653 -13.38 21.01 33.45
C LEU A 653 -12.25 21.97 33.04
N ASP A 654 -11.33 22.30 33.92
CA ASP A 654 -10.10 23.04 33.59
C ASP A 654 -9.26 22.28 32.58
N GLU A 655 -9.08 20.95 32.76
CA GLU A 655 -8.38 20.11 31.80
C GLU A 655 -9.13 19.99 30.46
N ALA A 656 -10.45 19.87 30.48
CA ALA A 656 -11.26 19.87 29.26
C ALA A 656 -11.06 21.17 28.45
N ILE A 657 -11.08 22.34 29.14
CA ILE A 657 -10.87 23.65 28.52
C ILE A 657 -9.41 23.83 28.07
N ARG A 658 -8.44 23.36 28.84
CA ARG A 658 -7.02 23.40 28.45
C ARG A 658 -6.80 22.64 27.14
N LEU A 659 -7.44 21.48 27.00
CA LEU A 659 -7.34 20.64 25.80
C LEU A 659 -8.13 21.19 24.61
N ASN A 660 -9.28 21.81 24.87
CA ASN A 660 -10.10 22.47 23.87
C ASN A 660 -10.60 23.85 24.37
N PRO A 661 -9.85 24.92 24.09
CA PRO A 661 -10.21 26.28 24.53
C PRO A 661 -11.55 26.82 23.97
N ASN A 662 -12.10 26.15 22.94
CA ASN A 662 -13.39 26.50 22.32
C ASN A 662 -14.54 25.59 22.79
N PHE A 663 -14.36 24.87 23.90
CA PHE A 663 -15.38 23.97 24.42
C PHE A 663 -16.40 24.71 25.28
N GLY A 664 -17.36 25.40 24.65
CA GLY A 664 -18.35 26.22 25.31
C GLY A 664 -19.18 25.53 26.43
N LEU A 665 -19.52 24.23 26.22
CA LEU A 665 -20.23 23.44 27.24
C LEU A 665 -19.37 23.23 28.48
N ALA A 666 -18.06 23.08 28.35
CA ALA A 666 -17.17 22.94 29.51
C ALA A 666 -17.09 24.22 30.34
N TYR A 667 -17.10 25.40 29.70
CA TYR A 667 -17.21 26.67 30.43
C TYR A 667 -18.55 26.78 31.15
N LEU A 668 -19.66 26.39 30.51
CA LEU A 668 -21.00 26.43 31.11
C LEU A 668 -21.09 25.54 32.35
N GLU A 669 -20.58 24.29 32.25
CA GLU A 669 -20.57 23.35 33.38
C GLU A 669 -19.61 23.79 34.50
N ARG A 670 -18.45 24.38 34.15
CA ARG A 670 -17.54 24.95 35.15
C ARG A 670 -18.16 26.13 35.87
N ALA A 671 -18.88 26.99 35.16
CA ALA A 671 -19.67 28.07 35.79
C ALA A 671 -20.65 27.50 36.82
N ARG A 672 -21.43 26.47 36.44
CA ARG A 672 -22.38 25.81 37.36
C ARG A 672 -21.69 25.24 38.62
N ALA A 673 -20.54 24.58 38.44
CA ALA A 673 -19.75 24.07 39.57
C ALA A 673 -19.21 25.20 40.46
N ARG A 674 -18.76 26.31 39.85
CA ARG A 674 -18.27 27.50 40.60
C ARG A 674 -19.38 28.20 41.38
N VAL A 675 -20.60 28.34 40.83
CA VAL A 675 -21.75 28.85 41.56
C VAL A 675 -22.02 27.96 42.80
N GLN A 676 -22.05 26.65 42.63
CA GLN A 676 -22.24 25.69 43.73
C GLN A 676 -21.12 25.76 44.78
N SER A 677 -19.91 26.20 44.41
CA SER A 677 -18.78 26.44 45.31
C SER A 677 -18.71 27.90 45.84
N ARG A 678 -19.73 28.72 45.62
CA ARG A 678 -19.78 30.15 46.01
C ARG A 678 -18.69 31.02 45.34
N LYS A 679 -18.18 30.63 44.16
CA LYS A 679 -17.19 31.39 43.38
C LYS A 679 -17.91 32.16 42.27
N VAL A 680 -18.75 33.12 42.67
CA VAL A 680 -19.76 33.78 41.77
C VAL A 680 -19.08 34.60 40.67
N ASP A 681 -18.05 35.38 40.99
CA ASP A 681 -17.35 36.25 40.05
C ASP A 681 -16.66 35.41 38.91
N GLU A 682 -16.03 34.32 39.31
CA GLU A 682 -15.39 33.41 38.37
C GLU A 682 -16.42 32.67 37.48
N ALA A 683 -17.61 32.35 38.05
CA ALA A 683 -18.69 31.73 37.31
C ALA A 683 -19.24 32.67 36.25
N GLU A 684 -19.37 33.96 36.56
CA GLU A 684 -19.86 34.97 35.60
C GLU A 684 -18.90 35.14 34.42
N LEU A 685 -17.60 35.07 34.65
CA LEU A 685 -16.61 35.09 33.57
C LEU A 685 -16.74 33.86 32.64
N ASP A 686 -16.99 32.68 33.19
CA ASP A 686 -17.21 31.47 32.39
C ASP A 686 -18.54 31.55 31.61
N TYR A 687 -19.60 32.05 32.21
CA TYR A 687 -20.86 32.27 31.51
C TYR A 687 -20.69 33.25 30.32
N LYS A 688 -19.96 34.35 30.50
CA LYS A 688 -19.63 35.29 29.41
C LYS A 688 -18.85 34.59 28.32
N LYS A 689 -17.90 33.71 28.67
CA LYS A 689 -17.13 32.96 27.69
C LYS A 689 -17.98 31.94 26.92
N ALA A 690 -18.85 31.20 27.61
CA ALA A 690 -19.83 30.32 26.99
C ALA A 690 -20.79 31.07 26.04
N GLN A 691 -21.24 32.25 26.42
CA GLN A 691 -22.11 33.10 25.60
C GLN A 691 -21.43 33.56 24.31
N GLN A 692 -20.14 33.92 24.38
CA GLN A 692 -19.34 34.24 23.18
C GLN A 692 -19.27 33.06 22.19
N MET A 693 -19.47 31.84 22.68
CA MET A 693 -19.51 30.61 21.90
C MET A 693 -20.96 30.17 21.51
N GLY A 694 -21.94 31.05 21.70
CA GLY A 694 -23.35 30.80 21.31
C GLY A 694 -24.18 30.04 22.36
N LEU A 695 -23.66 29.89 23.59
CA LEU A 695 -24.35 29.18 24.69
C LEU A 695 -24.82 30.17 25.75
N ASN A 696 -26.13 30.26 26.00
CA ASN A 696 -26.70 31.16 26.96
C ASN A 696 -26.97 30.47 28.32
N LYS A 697 -26.97 31.26 29.41
CA LYS A 697 -27.46 30.82 30.72
C LYS A 697 -28.94 30.40 30.58
N SER A 698 -29.29 29.25 31.19
CA SER A 698 -30.68 28.87 31.38
C SER A 698 -31.33 29.76 32.45
N GLU A 699 -32.70 29.78 32.51
CA GLU A 699 -33.40 30.45 33.59
C GLU A 699 -33.00 29.94 34.99
N LEU A 700 -32.74 28.61 35.09
CA LEU A 700 -32.24 27.99 36.31
C LEU A 700 -30.86 28.51 36.70
N ASP A 701 -29.95 28.64 35.73
CA ASP A 701 -28.61 29.21 35.95
C ASP A 701 -28.69 30.65 36.44
N GLN A 702 -29.61 31.46 35.88
CA GLN A 702 -29.83 32.84 36.32
C GLN A 702 -30.35 32.93 37.78
N ARG A 703 -31.32 32.06 38.15
CA ARG A 703 -31.85 31.99 39.52
C ARG A 703 -30.80 31.53 40.52
N ILE A 704 -30.02 30.52 40.18
CA ILE A 704 -28.96 30.00 41.06
C ILE A 704 -27.87 31.07 41.27
N LEU A 705 -27.49 31.77 40.23
CA LEU A 705 -26.48 32.83 40.29
C LEU A 705 -26.98 33.99 41.16
N SER A 706 -28.24 34.47 40.98
CA SER A 706 -28.82 35.55 41.79
C SER A 706 -29.03 35.14 43.26
N ALA A 707 -29.26 33.87 43.56
CA ALA A 707 -29.39 33.40 44.93
C ALA A 707 -28.02 33.21 45.63
N ALA A 708 -26.91 33.15 44.88
CA ALA A 708 -25.55 32.98 45.39
C ALA A 708 -24.82 34.34 45.54
N GLN A 709 -25.30 35.40 44.88
CA GLN A 709 -24.90 36.78 45.09
C GLN A 709 -25.52 37.33 46.38
#